data_c1ddc8a40778023be1826978f858930e
#
_entry.id   c1ddc8a40778023be1826978f858930e
#
_cell.length_a   1.000
_cell.length_b   1.000
_cell.length_c   1.000
_cell.angle_alpha   90.00
_cell.angle_beta   90.00
_cell.angle_gamma   90.00
#
_symmetry.space_group_name_H-M   'P 1'
#
loop_
_entity.id
_entity.type
_entity.pdbx_description
1 polymer ?
#
loop_
_entity_poly.entity_id
_entity_poly.type
_entity_poly.pdbx_seq_one_letter_code
_entity_poly.pdbx_strand_id
1 'polypeptide(L)'
;MVVDGHSLAYRAFFALPVENFTTKDNQHTNAIYGFLSMLVNLIKAERPTHMAIAFDTSRHSFRTDEYPEYKATRSETPQEFKGQIPLLQDCLAAMSIPVLTKEGIEADDILATLARQGSEQGYDVLVVSGDRDTIQLVNDEVTLLYPSVQGVSQLKRYDPTTVQERYGVRPEQYPDIAALVGETSDNLPGVPKVGEKTAVKWLTQFGSLDELLERAEEIKGVVGGNLRDHIDDVRRNRKLNRLLTDVELPVTPAELAVVPADVQAIRDIFARLEFRTLLPRVFDAVGTGEDPADSEPAVTLPAPVETTAAELVTWLEGQHDELAVTIVTVGGEATRIGVAGLTDLRETNWSDDAADALRPWLESDAAKVFNDAKPQVKALLRAGIRIGGLAYDTLLAGWLLRPSLPDKTLSHLVDRYLGEKLPVADPTQLVPETDGATPSQEAWFTLRTADALREDLPESVASVLSDIELPTLLTLADMEIAGVAVSHDVLSTFSAELGARTEGLATEAFALVGKEFNLGSPKQLQEILFEDLQLPKTRKTKTGYSTDAAVLADLQESHPHPFLDLLLQHREATKLRQIIESLDTAIKDDSRIHTTYVQTGSQTGRLSSTDPNLQNIPVRTEESRRIRSAFEVGEGYETLLTADYSQIEMRIMAHLSGDGGLIEAFNSGEDLHRFVGARVFGV
;
A
#
# COMPACT_ATOMS: atom_id res chain seq x y z
N MET A 1 27.74 -7.60 -14.88
CA MET A 1 26.59 -6.72 -14.55
C MET A 1 27.01 -5.71 -13.49
N VAL A 2 26.79 -4.44 -13.73
CA VAL A 2 27.07 -3.35 -12.78
C VAL A 2 25.76 -2.58 -12.49
N VAL A 3 25.50 -2.31 -11.21
CA VAL A 3 24.20 -1.81 -10.75
C VAL A 3 24.35 -0.51 -9.96
N ASP A 4 23.53 0.47 -10.26
CA ASP A 4 23.40 1.70 -9.49
C ASP A 4 22.57 1.44 -8.22
N GLY A 5 23.27 1.39 -7.09
CA GLY A 5 22.69 1.06 -5.81
C GLY A 5 21.72 2.12 -5.28
N HIS A 6 22.10 3.40 -5.37
CA HIS A 6 21.24 4.48 -4.87
C HIS A 6 19.99 4.66 -5.73
N SER A 7 20.10 4.65 -7.05
CA SER A 7 18.97 4.80 -7.96
C SER A 7 17.91 3.71 -7.73
N LEU A 8 18.34 2.44 -7.64
CA LEU A 8 17.43 1.33 -7.41
C LEU A 8 16.84 1.34 -6.00
N ALA A 9 17.64 1.65 -4.97
CA ALA A 9 17.17 1.73 -3.58
C ALA A 9 16.14 2.84 -3.39
N TYR A 10 16.37 4.01 -4.00
CA TYR A 10 15.42 5.12 -3.98
C TYR A 10 14.09 4.76 -4.66
N ARG A 11 14.18 4.08 -5.80
CA ARG A 11 13.01 3.60 -6.52
C ARG A 11 12.22 2.58 -5.71
N ALA A 12 12.90 1.64 -5.05
CA ALA A 12 12.29 0.66 -4.15
C ALA A 12 11.58 1.34 -2.97
N PHE A 13 12.21 2.34 -2.38
CA PHE A 13 11.65 3.11 -1.26
C PHE A 13 10.31 3.76 -1.61
N PHE A 14 10.20 4.39 -2.78
CA PHE A 14 8.94 5.03 -3.20
C PHE A 14 7.91 4.08 -3.80
N ALA A 15 8.31 2.87 -4.19
CA ALA A 15 7.40 1.86 -4.73
C ALA A 15 6.67 1.07 -3.64
N LEU A 16 7.27 0.96 -2.45
CA LEU A 16 6.74 0.17 -1.33
C LEU A 16 6.40 1.09 -0.14
N PRO A 17 5.16 1.04 0.39
CA PRO A 17 4.77 1.84 1.55
C PRO A 17 5.64 1.51 2.77
N VAL A 18 6.18 2.54 3.42
CA VAL A 18 7.09 2.40 4.57
C VAL A 18 6.43 1.63 5.72
N GLU A 19 5.13 1.87 5.91
CA GLU A 19 4.32 1.31 6.98
C GLU A 19 4.25 -0.23 6.94
N ASN A 20 4.37 -0.82 5.73
CA ASN A 20 4.26 -2.26 5.53
C ASN A 20 5.60 -3.00 5.69
N PHE A 21 6.70 -2.25 5.78
CA PHE A 21 8.05 -2.78 5.81
C PHE A 21 8.85 -2.18 6.98
N THR A 22 8.37 -2.47 8.19
CA THR A 22 9.01 -2.03 9.43
C THR A 22 9.16 -3.25 10.34
N THR A 23 10.35 -3.47 10.89
CA THR A 23 10.59 -4.54 11.86
C THR A 23 9.93 -4.22 13.21
N LYS A 24 9.86 -5.20 14.10
CA LYS A 24 9.37 -5.00 15.49
C LYS A 24 10.15 -3.94 16.26
N ASP A 25 11.42 -3.69 15.90
CA ASP A 25 12.28 -2.67 16.48
C ASP A 25 12.16 -1.31 15.80
N ASN A 26 11.10 -1.08 15.01
CA ASN A 26 10.84 0.13 14.23
C ASN A 26 11.91 0.45 13.16
N GLN A 27 12.71 -0.52 12.72
CA GLN A 27 13.61 -0.36 11.58
C GLN A 27 12.83 -0.42 10.28
N HIS A 28 12.86 0.64 9.48
CA HIS A 28 12.26 0.63 8.14
C HIS A 28 13.11 -0.20 7.18
N THR A 29 12.45 -1.03 6.35
CA THR A 29 13.12 -2.03 5.49
C THR A 29 12.58 -2.05 4.06
N ASN A 30 11.65 -1.17 3.70
CA ASN A 30 11.00 -1.16 2.38
C ASN A 30 11.98 -0.98 1.22
N ALA A 31 12.97 -0.08 1.33
CA ALA A 31 14.00 0.10 0.32
C ALA A 31 14.87 -1.16 0.17
N ILE A 32 15.27 -1.78 1.29
CA ILE A 32 16.10 -2.99 1.29
C ILE A 32 15.34 -4.15 0.64
N TYR A 33 14.11 -4.40 1.09
CA TYR A 33 13.27 -5.48 0.57
C TYR A 33 13.02 -5.33 -0.94
N GLY A 34 12.61 -4.15 -1.36
CA GLY A 34 12.35 -3.86 -2.77
C GLY A 34 13.60 -3.97 -3.63
N PHE A 35 14.73 -3.44 -3.16
CA PHE A 35 16.01 -3.55 -3.85
C PHE A 35 16.45 -5.00 -4.03
N LEU A 36 16.47 -5.78 -2.94
CA LEU A 36 16.86 -7.21 -3.00
C LEU A 36 15.91 -8.03 -3.85
N SER A 37 14.61 -7.74 -3.82
CA SER A 37 13.63 -8.39 -4.69
C SER A 37 13.91 -8.14 -6.18
N MET A 38 14.28 -6.90 -6.55
CA MET A 38 14.69 -6.56 -7.92
C MET A 38 15.99 -7.27 -8.30
N LEU A 39 16.97 -7.22 -7.40
CA LEU A 39 18.30 -7.81 -7.64
C LEU A 39 18.22 -9.32 -7.85
N VAL A 40 17.44 -10.03 -7.04
CA VAL A 40 17.18 -11.47 -7.19
C VAL A 40 16.58 -11.78 -8.56
N ASN A 41 15.60 -11.01 -9.01
CA ASN A 41 15.01 -11.19 -10.33
C ASN A 41 16.01 -10.92 -11.46
N LEU A 42 16.86 -9.89 -11.31
CA LEU A 42 17.94 -9.58 -12.24
C LEU A 42 18.96 -10.71 -12.34
N ILE A 43 19.45 -11.23 -11.21
CA ILE A 43 20.41 -12.33 -11.17
C ILE A 43 19.84 -13.57 -11.87
N LYS A 44 18.57 -13.91 -11.61
CA LYS A 44 17.91 -15.05 -12.25
C LYS A 44 17.71 -14.89 -13.76
N ALA A 45 17.32 -13.67 -14.19
CA ALA A 45 17.05 -13.38 -15.60
C ALA A 45 18.34 -13.30 -16.43
N GLU A 46 19.34 -12.57 -15.93
CA GLU A 46 20.55 -12.24 -16.69
C GLU A 46 21.73 -13.19 -16.41
N ARG A 47 21.73 -13.93 -15.29
CA ARG A 47 22.76 -14.89 -14.86
C ARG A 47 24.19 -14.35 -15.01
N PRO A 48 24.52 -13.22 -14.38
CA PRO A 48 25.80 -12.56 -14.54
C PRO A 48 26.93 -13.46 -14.03
N THR A 49 28.04 -13.51 -14.76
CA THR A 49 29.28 -14.18 -14.32
C THR A 49 30.12 -13.30 -13.40
N HIS A 50 29.97 -11.98 -13.54
CA HIS A 50 30.68 -10.96 -12.75
C HIS A 50 29.67 -9.89 -12.35
N MET A 51 29.75 -9.39 -11.12
CA MET A 51 28.78 -8.42 -10.63
C MET A 51 29.39 -7.48 -9.60
N ALA A 52 28.97 -6.19 -9.64
CA ALA A 52 29.21 -5.21 -8.59
C ALA A 52 28.07 -4.21 -8.49
N ILE A 53 27.92 -3.60 -7.32
CA ILE A 53 26.95 -2.53 -7.07
C ILE A 53 27.69 -1.29 -6.62
N ALA A 54 27.44 -0.15 -7.28
CA ALA A 54 28.05 1.12 -6.96
C ALA A 54 27.11 1.97 -6.10
N PHE A 55 27.66 2.63 -5.08
CA PHE A 55 26.93 3.59 -4.23
C PHE A 55 27.68 4.91 -4.14
N ASP A 56 26.94 6.01 -4.06
CA ASP A 56 27.51 7.32 -3.72
C ASP A 56 27.93 7.35 -2.24
N THR A 57 29.06 7.98 -1.94
CA THR A 57 29.52 8.18 -0.56
C THR A 57 28.88 9.40 0.10
N SER A 58 28.62 10.45 -0.68
CA SER A 58 28.05 11.72 -0.22
C SER A 58 27.41 12.47 -1.38
N ARG A 59 26.79 13.62 -1.07
CA ARG A 59 26.30 14.56 -2.10
C ARG A 59 27.42 15.42 -2.69
N HIS A 60 28.61 15.35 -2.14
CA HIS A 60 29.77 16.12 -2.58
C HIS A 60 30.54 15.32 -3.63
N SER A 61 30.70 15.88 -4.81
CA SER A 61 31.50 15.34 -5.92
C SER A 61 32.23 16.45 -6.65
N PHE A 62 33.17 16.10 -7.54
CA PHE A 62 33.85 17.09 -8.37
C PHE A 62 32.86 17.98 -9.14
N ARG A 63 31.63 17.51 -9.43
CA ARG A 63 30.58 18.29 -10.09
C ARG A 63 30.09 19.43 -9.20
N THR A 64 29.92 19.17 -7.89
CA THR A 64 29.53 20.20 -6.91
C THR A 64 30.67 21.20 -6.65
N ASP A 65 31.92 20.78 -6.78
CA ASP A 65 33.07 21.70 -6.69
C ASP A 65 33.14 22.66 -7.88
N GLU A 66 32.82 22.17 -9.07
CA GLU A 66 32.81 22.97 -10.29
C GLU A 66 31.55 23.85 -10.41
N TYR A 67 30.40 23.36 -9.98
CA TYR A 67 29.13 24.07 -10.02
C TYR A 67 28.35 23.83 -8.71
N PRO A 68 28.48 24.75 -7.73
CA PRO A 68 27.86 24.58 -6.40
C PRO A 68 26.34 24.42 -6.42
N GLU A 69 25.66 24.87 -7.49
CA GLU A 69 24.23 24.75 -7.66
C GLU A 69 23.82 23.38 -8.23
N TYR A 70 24.76 22.51 -8.60
CA TYR A 70 24.51 21.17 -9.08
C TYR A 70 23.75 20.35 -8.03
N LYS A 71 22.60 19.79 -8.42
CA LYS A 71 21.69 19.03 -7.54
C LYS A 71 21.18 19.78 -6.28
N ALA A 72 21.40 21.13 -6.18
CA ALA A 72 21.01 21.89 -4.99
C ALA A 72 19.49 21.96 -4.76
N THR A 73 18.68 21.77 -5.79
CA THR A 73 17.21 21.78 -5.70
C THR A 73 16.61 20.43 -5.28
N ARG A 74 17.42 19.38 -5.15
CA ARG A 74 16.95 18.07 -4.68
C ARG A 74 16.50 18.17 -3.23
N SER A 75 15.29 17.68 -2.94
CA SER A 75 14.75 17.59 -1.59
C SER A 75 15.68 16.81 -0.66
N GLU A 76 15.57 17.07 0.63
CA GLU A 76 16.29 16.25 1.62
C GLU A 76 15.86 14.78 1.52
N THR A 77 16.84 13.90 1.72
CA THR A 77 16.61 12.47 1.77
C THR A 77 15.73 12.14 2.98
N PRO A 78 14.60 11.41 2.83
CA PRO A 78 13.75 11.01 3.94
C PRO A 78 14.57 10.33 5.05
N GLN A 79 14.22 10.59 6.31
CA GLN A 79 14.92 9.98 7.45
C GLN A 79 14.81 8.47 7.45
N GLU A 80 13.63 7.97 7.07
CA GLU A 80 13.29 6.56 6.95
C GLU A 80 14.17 5.84 5.92
N PHE A 81 14.65 6.54 4.90
CA PHE A 81 15.56 5.99 3.90
C PHE A 81 17.02 5.94 4.36
N LYS A 82 17.50 6.97 5.07
CA LYS A 82 18.92 7.11 5.43
C LYS A 82 19.49 5.90 6.17
N GLY A 83 18.72 5.31 7.08
CA GLY A 83 19.15 4.14 7.85
C GLY A 83 19.18 2.83 7.08
N GLN A 84 18.57 2.77 5.89
CA GLN A 84 18.45 1.54 5.13
C GLN A 84 19.65 1.23 4.23
N ILE A 85 20.40 2.24 3.79
CA ILE A 85 21.55 2.02 2.88
C ILE A 85 22.67 1.19 3.52
N PRO A 86 23.15 1.49 4.74
CA PRO A 86 24.14 0.63 5.39
C PRO A 86 23.68 -0.82 5.56
N LEU A 87 22.42 -1.02 5.97
CA LEU A 87 21.84 -2.36 6.13
C LEU A 87 21.72 -3.10 4.79
N LEU A 88 21.41 -2.38 3.71
CA LEU A 88 21.41 -2.95 2.36
C LEU A 88 22.82 -3.39 1.96
N GLN A 89 23.84 -2.59 2.25
CA GLN A 89 25.24 -2.95 1.99
C GLN A 89 25.68 -4.18 2.81
N ASP A 90 25.22 -4.29 4.07
CA ASP A 90 25.45 -5.50 4.88
C ASP A 90 24.79 -6.74 4.24
N CYS A 91 23.57 -6.62 3.71
CA CYS A 91 22.90 -7.70 2.99
C CYS A 91 23.70 -8.12 1.74
N LEU A 92 24.19 -7.15 0.97
CA LEU A 92 24.99 -7.42 -0.22
C LEU A 92 26.32 -8.10 0.12
N ALA A 93 26.97 -7.67 1.22
CA ALA A 93 28.18 -8.32 1.72
C ALA A 93 27.93 -9.78 2.12
N ALA A 94 26.82 -10.07 2.83
CA ALA A 94 26.41 -11.45 3.15
C ALA A 94 26.13 -12.27 1.90
N MET A 95 25.61 -11.66 0.83
CA MET A 95 25.41 -12.29 -0.48
C MET A 95 26.69 -12.40 -1.30
N SER A 96 27.85 -12.02 -0.76
CA SER A 96 29.15 -11.98 -1.44
C SER A 96 29.15 -11.11 -2.71
N ILE A 97 28.34 -10.05 -2.73
CA ILE A 97 28.24 -9.12 -3.85
C ILE A 97 29.09 -7.88 -3.54
N PRO A 98 30.12 -7.58 -4.32
CA PRO A 98 30.98 -6.43 -4.11
C PRO A 98 30.22 -5.11 -4.18
N VAL A 99 30.41 -4.27 -3.15
CA VAL A 99 29.91 -2.90 -3.09
C VAL A 99 31.10 -1.95 -3.36
N LEU A 100 30.94 -1.07 -4.32
CA LEU A 100 31.97 -0.11 -4.72
C LEU A 100 31.54 1.32 -4.40
N THR A 101 32.43 2.05 -3.78
CA THR A 101 32.28 3.47 -3.47
C THR A 101 33.60 4.19 -3.68
N LYS A 102 33.56 5.48 -4.02
CA LYS A 102 34.76 6.33 -4.08
C LYS A 102 34.43 7.75 -3.65
N GLU A 103 35.21 8.30 -2.74
CA GLU A 103 35.02 9.66 -2.26
C GLU A 103 35.21 10.69 -3.40
N GLY A 104 34.30 11.66 -3.48
CA GLY A 104 34.30 12.70 -4.52
C GLY A 104 33.87 12.25 -5.92
N ILE A 105 33.50 10.99 -6.08
CA ILE A 105 33.06 10.37 -7.35
C ILE A 105 31.64 9.85 -7.16
N GLU A 106 30.79 10.05 -8.16
CA GLU A 106 29.41 9.53 -8.17
C GLU A 106 29.36 8.06 -8.62
N ALA A 107 28.35 7.32 -8.20
CA ALA A 107 28.15 5.92 -8.56
C ALA A 107 28.15 5.71 -10.09
N ASP A 108 27.53 6.62 -10.84
CA ASP A 108 27.47 6.56 -12.30
C ASP A 108 28.86 6.61 -12.98
N ASP A 109 29.83 7.33 -12.40
CA ASP A 109 31.22 7.36 -12.90
C ASP A 109 31.93 6.00 -12.63
N ILE A 110 31.60 5.32 -11.51
CA ILE A 110 32.10 3.98 -11.23
C ILE A 110 31.51 2.99 -12.24
N LEU A 111 30.19 3.06 -12.51
CA LEU A 111 29.51 2.24 -13.52
C LEU A 111 30.13 2.45 -14.90
N ALA A 112 30.36 3.72 -15.30
CA ALA A 112 30.95 4.08 -16.58
C ALA A 112 32.35 3.52 -16.74
N THR A 113 33.16 3.60 -15.68
CA THR A 113 34.54 3.06 -15.67
C THR A 113 34.56 1.55 -15.81
N LEU A 114 33.70 0.84 -15.04
CA LEU A 114 33.60 -0.62 -15.13
C LEU A 114 33.01 -1.07 -16.48
N ALA A 115 32.05 -0.34 -17.02
CA ALA A 115 31.47 -0.64 -18.32
C ALA A 115 32.52 -0.53 -19.44
N ARG A 116 33.34 0.53 -19.45
CA ARG A 116 34.44 0.66 -20.40
C ARG A 116 35.51 -0.43 -20.23
N GLN A 117 35.95 -0.66 -18.98
CA GLN A 117 36.98 -1.69 -18.72
C GLN A 117 36.49 -3.08 -19.07
N GLY A 118 35.22 -3.40 -18.81
CA GLY A 118 34.62 -4.68 -19.14
C GLY A 118 34.52 -4.87 -20.66
N SER A 119 34.02 -3.87 -21.38
CA SER A 119 33.96 -3.90 -22.86
C SER A 119 35.35 -4.09 -23.47
N GLU A 120 36.36 -3.32 -23.02
CA GLU A 120 37.74 -3.47 -23.48
C GLU A 120 38.36 -4.85 -23.21
N GLN A 121 37.88 -5.56 -22.18
CA GLN A 121 38.28 -6.93 -21.83
C GLN A 121 37.44 -8.01 -22.53
N GLY A 122 36.47 -7.61 -23.36
CA GLY A 122 35.62 -8.53 -24.13
C GLY A 122 34.46 -9.13 -23.38
N TYR A 123 33.99 -8.50 -22.28
CA TYR A 123 32.76 -8.89 -21.61
C TYR A 123 31.53 -8.24 -22.28
N ASP A 124 30.41 -8.98 -22.31
CA ASP A 124 29.10 -8.41 -22.51
C ASP A 124 28.67 -7.71 -21.22
N VAL A 125 28.56 -6.39 -21.24
CA VAL A 125 28.33 -5.58 -20.05
C VAL A 125 26.87 -5.18 -19.93
N LEU A 126 26.25 -5.45 -18.78
CA LEU A 126 24.93 -4.97 -18.40
C LEU A 126 25.07 -3.85 -17.36
N VAL A 127 24.65 -2.65 -17.70
CA VAL A 127 24.53 -1.52 -16.79
C VAL A 127 23.08 -1.41 -16.32
N VAL A 128 22.82 -1.42 -15.01
CA VAL A 128 21.47 -1.29 -14.45
C VAL A 128 21.38 0.03 -13.71
N SER A 129 20.73 1.02 -14.28
CA SER A 129 20.53 2.33 -13.65
C SER A 129 19.21 2.96 -14.10
N GLY A 130 18.58 3.73 -13.20
CA GLY A 130 17.44 4.58 -13.51
C GLY A 130 17.83 5.99 -13.93
N ASP A 131 19.13 6.30 -14.06
CA ASP A 131 19.62 7.57 -14.54
C ASP A 131 19.78 7.55 -16.06
N ARG A 132 19.32 8.63 -16.72
CA ARG A 132 19.40 8.76 -18.17
C ARG A 132 20.83 9.06 -18.65
N ASP A 133 21.67 9.59 -17.79
CA ASP A 133 23.05 9.87 -18.14
C ASP A 133 23.82 8.61 -18.51
N THR A 134 23.41 7.46 -17.96
CA THR A 134 24.00 6.15 -18.32
C THR A 134 23.70 5.69 -19.75
N ILE A 135 22.77 6.35 -20.48
CA ILE A 135 22.50 6.09 -21.91
C ILE A 135 23.77 6.29 -22.73
N GLN A 136 24.64 7.26 -22.38
CA GLN A 136 25.89 7.52 -23.07
C GLN A 136 26.88 6.34 -23.07
N LEU A 137 26.68 5.36 -22.19
CA LEU A 137 27.56 4.18 -22.06
C LEU A 137 27.21 3.06 -23.04
N VAL A 138 26.04 3.12 -23.64
CA VAL A 138 25.52 2.05 -24.52
C VAL A 138 26.37 1.97 -25.80
N ASN A 139 26.83 0.77 -26.11
CA ASN A 139 27.53 0.42 -27.35
C ASN A 139 27.25 -1.04 -27.73
N ASP A 140 27.98 -1.63 -28.64
CA ASP A 140 27.74 -3.00 -29.11
C ASP A 140 27.96 -4.06 -28.00
N GLU A 141 28.82 -3.78 -27.02
CA GLU A 141 29.15 -4.65 -25.88
C GLU A 141 28.47 -4.22 -24.57
N VAL A 142 27.91 -2.99 -24.51
CA VAL A 142 27.28 -2.44 -23.29
C VAL A 142 25.79 -2.20 -23.51
N THR A 143 24.96 -2.94 -22.79
CA THR A 143 23.51 -2.76 -22.77
C THR A 143 23.06 -2.11 -21.47
N LEU A 144 22.21 -1.08 -21.56
CA LEU A 144 21.57 -0.46 -20.39
C LEU A 144 20.21 -1.12 -20.10
N LEU A 145 20.04 -1.59 -18.87
CA LEU A 145 18.79 -2.06 -18.31
C LEU A 145 18.15 -0.92 -17.51
N TYR A 146 17.16 -0.27 -18.10
CA TYR A 146 16.51 0.91 -17.54
C TYR A 146 15.16 0.55 -16.92
N PRO A 147 14.89 0.84 -15.62
CA PRO A 147 13.64 0.54 -14.98
C PRO A 147 12.46 1.32 -15.59
N SER A 148 11.36 0.62 -15.93
CA SER A 148 10.17 1.26 -16.51
C SER A 148 9.33 1.99 -15.45
N VAL A 149 8.46 2.92 -15.90
CA VAL A 149 7.54 3.67 -15.02
C VAL A 149 6.42 2.78 -14.46
N GLN A 150 6.14 1.65 -15.11
CA GLN A 150 5.00 0.77 -14.81
C GLN A 150 5.27 -0.31 -13.74
N GLY A 151 6.42 -0.29 -13.11
CA GLY A 151 6.77 -1.23 -12.02
C GLY A 151 8.25 -1.60 -12.00
N VAL A 152 8.69 -2.07 -10.84
CA VAL A 152 10.09 -2.43 -10.54
C VAL A 152 10.52 -3.71 -11.25
N SER A 153 9.58 -4.49 -11.79
CA SER A 153 9.84 -5.80 -12.40
C SER A 153 10.07 -5.76 -13.91
N GLN A 154 9.80 -4.63 -14.58
CA GLN A 154 9.97 -4.52 -16.03
C GLN A 154 11.10 -3.55 -16.38
N LEU A 155 12.20 -4.08 -16.86
CA LEU A 155 13.33 -3.31 -17.37
C LEU A 155 13.26 -3.17 -18.89
N LYS A 156 13.54 -1.97 -19.37
CA LYS A 156 13.74 -1.72 -20.80
C LYS A 156 15.21 -1.92 -21.13
N ARG A 157 15.49 -2.68 -22.17
CA ARG A 157 16.83 -2.86 -22.70
C ARG A 157 17.11 -1.76 -23.73
N TYR A 158 18.20 -1.06 -23.54
CA TYR A 158 18.71 -0.09 -24.50
C TYR A 158 20.03 -0.58 -25.07
N ASP A 159 20.01 -0.88 -26.34
CA ASP A 159 21.15 -1.06 -27.23
C ASP A 159 21.30 0.18 -28.15
N PRO A 160 22.34 0.30 -28.98
CA PRO A 160 22.54 1.46 -29.84
C PRO A 160 21.35 1.75 -30.76
N THR A 161 20.67 0.69 -31.25
CA THR A 161 19.50 0.82 -32.14
C THR A 161 18.30 1.41 -31.39
N THR A 162 18.00 0.87 -30.21
CA THR A 162 16.89 1.34 -29.38
C THR A 162 17.10 2.79 -28.90
N VAL A 163 18.35 3.16 -28.59
CA VAL A 163 18.69 4.56 -28.25
C VAL A 163 18.47 5.48 -29.44
N GLN A 164 18.93 5.09 -30.63
CA GLN A 164 18.75 5.87 -31.87
C GLN A 164 17.25 6.02 -32.22
N GLU A 165 16.47 4.96 -32.11
CA GLU A 165 15.02 5.00 -32.35
C GLU A 165 14.29 5.90 -31.34
N ARG A 166 14.70 5.86 -30.10
CA ARG A 166 14.00 6.58 -29.01
C ARG A 166 14.39 8.04 -28.91
N TYR A 167 15.68 8.34 -29.06
CA TYR A 167 16.24 9.68 -28.81
C TYR A 167 16.70 10.40 -30.08
N GLY A 168 16.77 9.68 -31.22
CA GLY A 168 17.15 10.25 -32.51
C GLY A 168 18.63 10.57 -32.68
N VAL A 169 19.47 10.13 -31.76
CA VAL A 169 20.92 10.32 -31.76
C VAL A 169 21.63 9.06 -31.32
N ARG A 170 22.95 8.97 -31.58
CA ARG A 170 23.74 7.87 -31.07
C ARG A 170 23.98 8.04 -29.55
N PRO A 171 24.20 6.91 -28.82
CA PRO A 171 24.35 6.94 -27.36
C PRO A 171 25.35 7.99 -26.86
N GLU A 172 26.52 8.08 -27.46
CA GLU A 172 27.59 9.01 -27.08
C GLU A 172 27.20 10.49 -27.27
N GLN A 173 26.15 10.77 -28.01
CA GLN A 173 25.61 12.13 -28.21
C GLN A 173 24.50 12.49 -27.20
N TYR A 174 24.10 11.58 -26.33
CA TYR A 174 23.05 11.86 -25.34
C TYR A 174 23.42 13.03 -24.41
N PRO A 175 24.65 13.12 -23.86
CA PRO A 175 25.08 14.28 -23.07
C PRO A 175 25.02 15.62 -23.82
N ASP A 176 25.11 15.61 -25.15
CA ASP A 176 24.96 16.81 -25.99
C ASP A 176 23.49 17.29 -26.00
N ILE A 177 22.52 16.35 -26.06
CA ILE A 177 21.09 16.67 -25.89
C ILE A 177 20.84 17.25 -24.52
N ALA A 178 21.30 16.56 -23.47
CA ALA A 178 21.14 16.98 -22.09
C ALA A 178 21.73 18.38 -21.84
N ALA A 179 22.90 18.66 -22.39
CA ALA A 179 23.53 19.98 -22.28
C ALA A 179 22.72 21.11 -22.94
N LEU A 180 22.08 20.84 -24.08
CA LEU A 180 21.23 21.82 -24.78
C LEU A 180 19.87 22.02 -24.14
N VAL A 181 19.23 20.93 -23.71
CA VAL A 181 17.87 20.95 -23.16
C VAL A 181 17.88 21.33 -21.67
N GLY A 182 18.98 21.02 -20.98
CA GLY A 182 19.10 21.11 -19.52
C GLY A 182 18.49 19.92 -18.79
N GLU A 183 18.88 19.75 -17.55
CA GLU A 183 18.39 18.72 -16.65
C GLU A 183 17.88 19.32 -15.35
N THR A 184 16.55 19.34 -15.21
CA THR A 184 15.90 19.94 -14.02
C THR A 184 16.23 19.14 -12.75
N SER A 185 16.40 17.81 -12.85
CA SER A 185 16.78 16.94 -11.73
C SER A 185 18.14 17.28 -11.14
N ASP A 186 19.04 17.81 -11.98
CA ASP A 186 20.41 18.14 -11.61
C ASP A 186 20.66 19.65 -11.51
N ASN A 187 19.58 20.43 -11.62
CA ASN A 187 19.60 21.88 -11.59
C ASN A 187 20.51 22.49 -12.66
N LEU A 188 20.55 21.85 -13.83
CA LEU A 188 21.30 22.34 -14.99
C LEU A 188 20.34 23.04 -15.96
N PRO A 189 20.37 24.38 -16.07
CA PRO A 189 19.50 25.10 -16.98
C PRO A 189 19.91 24.88 -18.43
N GLY A 190 18.94 24.53 -19.28
CA GLY A 190 19.15 24.41 -20.73
C GLY A 190 18.95 25.74 -21.46
N VAL A 191 19.16 25.71 -22.78
CA VAL A 191 18.94 26.85 -23.67
C VAL A 191 17.43 27.16 -23.72
N PRO A 192 16.98 28.40 -23.40
CA PRO A 192 15.58 28.75 -23.39
C PRO A 192 14.87 28.46 -24.73
N LYS A 193 13.70 27.78 -24.66
CA LYS A 193 12.88 27.34 -25.82
C LYS A 193 13.54 26.26 -26.70
N VAL A 194 14.62 25.63 -26.27
CA VAL A 194 15.19 24.45 -26.90
C VAL A 194 14.76 23.22 -26.14
N GLY A 195 14.06 22.31 -26.82
CA GLY A 195 13.66 20.99 -26.29
C GLY A 195 14.33 19.89 -27.11
N GLU A 196 14.13 18.62 -26.71
CA GLU A 196 14.75 17.43 -27.32
C GLU A 196 14.67 17.44 -28.86
N LYS A 197 13.51 17.72 -29.44
CA LYS A 197 13.34 17.75 -30.90
C LYS A 197 14.23 18.78 -31.59
N THR A 198 14.46 19.93 -30.95
CA THR A 198 15.32 20.98 -31.52
C THR A 198 16.78 20.60 -31.37
N ALA A 199 17.18 20.07 -30.22
CA ALA A 199 18.53 19.59 -29.96
C ALA A 199 18.91 18.47 -30.93
N VAL A 200 18.05 17.44 -31.10
CA VAL A 200 18.26 16.35 -32.05
C VAL A 200 18.43 16.89 -33.49
N LYS A 201 17.53 17.79 -33.91
CA LYS A 201 17.62 18.40 -35.24
C LYS A 201 18.96 19.09 -35.43
N TRP A 202 19.45 19.86 -34.47
CA TRP A 202 20.72 20.56 -34.56
C TRP A 202 21.90 19.59 -34.59
N LEU A 203 21.94 18.60 -33.70
CA LEU A 203 23.00 17.59 -33.69
C LEU A 203 23.04 16.78 -34.99
N THR A 204 21.89 16.47 -35.57
CA THR A 204 21.83 15.83 -36.90
C THR A 204 22.32 16.73 -38.02
N GLN A 205 22.03 18.04 -37.95
CA GLN A 205 22.43 19.02 -38.98
C GLN A 205 23.92 19.35 -38.94
N PHE A 206 24.47 19.50 -37.73
CA PHE A 206 25.84 19.96 -37.51
C PHE A 206 26.84 18.82 -37.23
N GLY A 207 26.32 17.60 -36.91
CA GLY A 207 27.13 16.40 -36.67
C GLY A 207 27.61 16.27 -35.22
N SER A 208 28.03 17.35 -34.55
CA SER A 208 28.45 17.35 -33.15
C SER A 208 28.05 18.65 -32.44
N LEU A 209 28.08 18.62 -31.09
CA LEU A 209 27.84 19.83 -30.30
C LEU A 209 28.93 20.91 -30.55
N ASP A 210 30.16 20.51 -30.67
CA ASP A 210 31.26 21.44 -30.89
C ASP A 210 31.10 22.22 -32.21
N GLU A 211 30.81 21.53 -33.33
CA GLU A 211 30.50 22.19 -34.60
C GLU A 211 29.24 23.06 -34.54
N LEU A 212 28.19 22.60 -33.78
CA LEU A 212 27.00 23.40 -33.55
C LEU A 212 27.32 24.72 -32.84
N LEU A 213 28.17 24.70 -31.80
CA LEU A 213 28.53 25.88 -31.03
C LEU A 213 29.48 26.83 -31.82
N GLU A 214 30.38 26.27 -32.61
CA GLU A 214 31.26 27.07 -33.51
C GLU A 214 30.47 27.79 -34.61
N ARG A 215 29.39 27.14 -35.08
CA ARG A 215 28.53 27.64 -36.16
C ARG A 215 27.18 28.17 -35.66
N ALA A 216 27.09 28.57 -34.39
CA ALA A 216 25.86 29.07 -33.78
C ALA A 216 25.24 30.30 -34.49
N GLU A 217 26.06 31.08 -35.21
CA GLU A 217 25.60 32.20 -36.03
C GLU A 217 24.74 31.80 -37.23
N GLU A 218 24.84 30.56 -37.69
CA GLU A 218 24.01 30.02 -38.79
C GLU A 218 22.56 29.76 -38.34
N ILE A 219 22.34 29.63 -37.04
CA ILE A 219 21.01 29.38 -36.50
C ILE A 219 20.25 30.70 -36.34
N LYS A 220 19.25 30.89 -37.18
CA LYS A 220 18.45 32.13 -37.24
C LYS A 220 17.30 32.10 -36.24
N GLY A 221 16.79 33.27 -35.90
CA GLY A 221 15.63 33.47 -35.06
C GLY A 221 15.92 33.43 -33.56
N VAL A 222 14.86 33.43 -32.75
CA VAL A 222 14.95 33.57 -31.28
C VAL A 222 15.76 32.44 -30.64
N VAL A 223 15.60 31.20 -31.10
CA VAL A 223 16.33 30.06 -30.54
C VAL A 223 17.82 30.11 -30.82
N GLY A 224 18.24 30.63 -31.99
CA GLY A 224 19.64 30.88 -32.31
C GLY A 224 20.26 31.98 -31.44
N GLY A 225 19.51 33.06 -31.18
CA GLY A 225 19.90 34.08 -30.21
C GLY A 225 20.11 33.48 -28.81
N ASN A 226 19.10 32.73 -28.32
CA ASN A 226 19.20 32.07 -27.03
C ASN A 226 20.37 31.09 -26.93
N LEU A 227 20.70 30.36 -28.00
CA LEU A 227 21.89 29.49 -28.01
C LEU A 227 23.16 30.27 -27.81
N ARG A 228 23.37 31.39 -28.59
CA ARG A 228 24.55 32.22 -28.47
C ARG A 228 24.71 32.84 -27.08
N ASP A 229 23.61 33.25 -26.47
CA ASP A 229 23.62 33.84 -25.12
C ASP A 229 23.95 32.83 -24.02
N HIS A 230 23.83 31.50 -24.30
CA HIS A 230 24.01 30.42 -23.30
C HIS A 230 25.11 29.41 -23.70
N ILE A 231 26.04 29.76 -24.58
CA ILE A 231 27.12 28.84 -25.02
C ILE A 231 27.95 28.34 -23.83
N ASP A 232 28.26 29.21 -22.88
CA ASP A 232 29.07 28.84 -21.71
C ASP A 232 28.28 27.91 -20.77
N ASP A 233 26.99 28.10 -20.63
CA ASP A 233 26.13 27.19 -19.89
C ASP A 233 26.05 25.78 -20.54
N VAL A 234 25.92 25.73 -21.87
CA VAL A 234 25.92 24.47 -22.63
C VAL A 234 27.24 23.72 -22.47
N ARG A 235 28.40 24.45 -22.56
CA ARG A 235 29.72 23.85 -22.36
C ARG A 235 29.88 23.29 -20.95
N ARG A 236 29.47 24.05 -19.93
CA ARG A 236 29.49 23.61 -18.55
C ARG A 236 28.61 22.37 -18.38
N ASN A 237 27.34 22.41 -18.82
CA ASN A 237 26.41 21.29 -18.72
C ASN A 237 26.97 20.04 -19.41
N ARG A 238 27.55 20.21 -20.62
CA ARG A 238 28.19 19.10 -21.34
C ARG A 238 29.32 18.44 -20.55
N LYS A 239 30.12 19.24 -19.84
CA LYS A 239 31.19 18.75 -18.99
C LYS A 239 30.66 18.02 -17.78
N LEU A 240 29.59 18.52 -17.12
CA LEU A 240 29.01 17.94 -15.93
C LEU A 240 28.20 16.66 -16.23
N ASN A 241 27.50 16.59 -17.38
CA ASN A 241 26.71 15.41 -17.79
C ASN A 241 27.59 14.29 -18.35
N ARG A 242 28.87 14.56 -18.70
CA ARG A 242 29.76 13.50 -19.14
C ARG A 242 30.26 12.68 -17.98
N LEU A 243 30.08 11.36 -18.10
CA LEU A 243 30.51 10.40 -17.08
C LEU A 243 32.04 10.16 -17.24
N LEU A 244 32.74 10.06 -16.11
CA LEU A 244 34.14 9.68 -16.07
C LEU A 244 34.26 8.18 -16.33
N THR A 245 35.16 7.78 -17.24
CA THR A 245 35.33 6.37 -17.61
C THR A 245 36.70 5.81 -17.22
N ASP A 246 37.52 6.62 -16.55
CA ASP A 246 38.92 6.35 -16.21
C ASP A 246 39.20 6.49 -14.71
N VAL A 247 38.16 6.37 -13.87
CA VAL A 247 38.29 6.45 -12.42
C VAL A 247 39.17 5.27 -11.93
N GLU A 248 40.19 5.59 -11.14
CA GLU A 248 40.99 4.55 -10.47
C GLU A 248 40.14 3.80 -9.44
N LEU A 249 39.85 2.54 -9.71
CA LEU A 249 39.06 1.66 -8.83
C LEU A 249 39.96 0.64 -8.12
N PRO A 250 39.58 0.18 -6.92
CA PRO A 250 40.36 -0.79 -6.17
C PRO A 250 40.31 -2.22 -6.77
N VAL A 251 39.45 -2.44 -7.76
CA VAL A 251 39.19 -3.72 -8.39
C VAL A 251 39.06 -3.57 -9.89
N THR A 252 39.37 -4.66 -10.60
CA THR A 252 39.16 -4.79 -12.05
C THR A 252 37.94 -5.65 -12.34
N PRO A 253 37.32 -5.60 -13.55
CA PRO A 253 36.20 -6.44 -13.90
C PRO A 253 36.44 -7.95 -13.66
N ALA A 254 37.64 -8.46 -13.89
CA ALA A 254 37.99 -9.86 -13.69
C ALA A 254 37.94 -10.31 -12.21
N GLU A 255 38.13 -9.38 -11.27
CA GLU A 255 38.08 -9.65 -9.82
C GLU A 255 36.66 -9.61 -9.25
N LEU A 256 35.66 -9.28 -10.07
CA LEU A 256 34.25 -9.20 -9.70
C LEU A 256 33.46 -10.48 -10.02
N ALA A 257 34.13 -11.62 -10.17
CA ALA A 257 33.48 -12.89 -10.42
C ALA A 257 32.48 -13.22 -9.30
N VAL A 258 31.30 -13.69 -9.69
CA VAL A 258 30.29 -14.15 -8.72
C VAL A 258 30.84 -15.37 -7.97
N VAL A 259 30.83 -15.28 -6.65
CA VAL A 259 31.27 -16.34 -5.74
C VAL A 259 30.10 -16.81 -4.88
N PRO A 260 30.11 -18.05 -4.32
CA PRO A 260 29.08 -18.52 -3.43
C PRO A 260 28.85 -17.57 -2.25
N ALA A 261 27.61 -17.39 -1.87
CA ALA A 261 27.22 -16.52 -0.76
C ALA A 261 27.48 -17.16 0.60
N ASP A 262 27.65 -16.34 1.64
CA ASP A 262 27.70 -16.79 3.03
C ASP A 262 26.28 -17.06 3.55
N VAL A 263 25.89 -18.33 3.55
CA VAL A 263 24.54 -18.80 3.94
C VAL A 263 24.18 -18.36 5.36
N GLN A 264 25.13 -18.50 6.31
CA GLN A 264 24.85 -18.15 7.70
C GLN A 264 24.71 -16.65 7.87
N ALA A 265 25.57 -15.85 7.25
CA ALA A 265 25.47 -14.40 7.29
C ALA A 265 24.15 -13.89 6.69
N ILE A 266 23.68 -14.52 5.58
CA ILE A 266 22.36 -14.20 5.00
C ILE A 266 21.25 -14.54 5.98
N ARG A 267 21.26 -15.73 6.60
CA ARG A 267 20.23 -16.13 7.58
C ARG A 267 20.18 -15.14 8.74
N ASP A 268 21.32 -14.77 9.30
CA ASP A 268 21.40 -13.88 10.46
C ASP A 268 20.88 -12.46 10.15
N ILE A 269 21.31 -11.87 9.01
CA ILE A 269 20.85 -10.52 8.65
C ILE A 269 19.39 -10.50 8.24
N PHE A 270 18.88 -11.54 7.53
CA PHE A 270 17.50 -11.63 7.10
C PHE A 270 16.55 -11.90 8.29
N ALA A 271 16.99 -12.69 9.28
CA ALA A 271 16.26 -12.84 10.53
C ALA A 271 16.12 -11.49 11.27
N ARG A 272 17.20 -10.70 11.36
CA ARG A 272 17.17 -9.35 11.95
C ARG A 272 16.27 -8.38 11.20
N LEU A 273 16.20 -8.48 9.86
CA LEU A 273 15.37 -7.64 9.02
C LEU A 273 13.96 -8.21 8.79
N GLU A 274 13.66 -9.38 9.35
CA GLU A 274 12.39 -10.11 9.23
C GLU A 274 12.03 -10.48 7.77
N PHE A 275 13.02 -10.79 6.93
CA PHE A 275 12.85 -11.11 5.51
C PHE A 275 12.63 -12.61 5.26
N ARG A 276 11.63 -13.20 5.91
CA ARG A 276 11.35 -14.65 5.82
C ARG A 276 11.04 -15.09 4.39
N THR A 277 10.18 -14.34 3.68
CA THR A 277 9.74 -14.67 2.31
C THR A 277 10.79 -14.42 1.23
N LEU A 278 11.72 -13.52 1.49
CA LEU A 278 12.78 -13.19 0.55
C LEU A 278 13.97 -14.18 0.64
N LEU A 279 14.18 -14.80 1.79
CA LEU A 279 15.30 -15.70 2.06
C LEU A 279 15.42 -16.86 1.07
N PRO A 280 14.37 -17.67 0.80
CA PRO A 280 14.46 -18.75 -0.18
C PRO A 280 14.76 -18.25 -1.59
N ARG A 281 14.20 -17.09 -1.96
CA ARG A 281 14.40 -16.49 -3.28
C ARG A 281 15.84 -16.02 -3.49
N VAL A 282 16.47 -15.53 -2.43
CA VAL A 282 17.88 -15.12 -2.45
C VAL A 282 18.76 -16.34 -2.61
N PHE A 283 18.56 -17.39 -1.81
CA PHE A 283 19.34 -18.64 -1.92
C PHE A 283 19.27 -19.26 -3.32
N ASP A 284 18.09 -19.28 -3.92
CA ASP A 284 17.89 -19.76 -5.29
C ASP A 284 18.60 -18.88 -6.35
N ALA A 285 18.82 -17.59 -6.07
CA ALA A 285 19.47 -16.68 -6.99
C ALA A 285 21.00 -16.68 -6.88
N VAL A 286 21.55 -16.68 -5.66
CA VAL A 286 23.00 -16.51 -5.45
C VAL A 286 23.78 -17.82 -5.44
N GLY A 287 23.11 -18.97 -5.36
CA GLY A 287 23.74 -20.28 -5.27
C GLY A 287 24.49 -20.45 -3.94
N THR A 288 24.03 -21.33 -3.09
CA THR A 288 24.59 -21.50 -1.74
C THR A 288 25.79 -22.45 -1.69
N GLY A 289 26.11 -23.14 -2.78
CA GLY A 289 27.15 -24.17 -2.78
C GLY A 289 26.84 -25.40 -1.91
N GLU A 290 25.74 -25.41 -1.19
CA GLU A 290 25.22 -26.53 -0.41
C GLU A 290 24.20 -27.30 -1.25
N ASP A 291 24.26 -28.65 -1.12
CA ASP A 291 23.27 -29.52 -1.75
C ASP A 291 21.91 -29.22 -1.14
N PRO A 292 20.81 -29.14 -1.92
CA PRO A 292 19.45 -28.90 -1.40
C PRO A 292 19.00 -29.91 -0.32
N ALA A 293 19.79 -30.93 -0.07
CA ALA A 293 19.54 -32.00 0.93
C ALA A 293 19.66 -31.54 2.40
N ASP A 294 20.31 -30.42 2.70
CA ASP A 294 20.45 -29.89 4.08
C ASP A 294 19.46 -28.76 4.45
N SER A 295 18.57 -28.40 3.53
CA SER A 295 17.41 -27.56 3.90
C SER A 295 16.43 -28.42 4.72
N GLU A 296 15.93 -27.90 5.84
CA GLU A 296 14.81 -28.53 6.55
C GLU A 296 13.76 -28.94 5.51
N PRO A 297 13.24 -30.20 5.57
CA PRO A 297 12.33 -30.70 4.56
C PRO A 297 11.17 -29.71 4.43
N ALA A 298 10.95 -29.20 3.22
CA ALA A 298 9.79 -28.36 2.92
C ALA A 298 8.56 -29.11 3.46
N VAL A 299 7.83 -28.47 4.37
CA VAL A 299 6.66 -29.10 5.00
C VAL A 299 5.67 -29.38 3.87
N THR A 300 5.54 -30.65 3.53
CA THR A 300 4.68 -31.08 2.42
C THR A 300 3.23 -30.89 2.85
N LEU A 301 2.46 -30.13 2.07
CA LEU A 301 1.01 -29.97 2.27
C LEU A 301 0.36 -31.38 2.23
N PRO A 302 -0.31 -31.82 3.32
CA PRO A 302 -0.96 -33.11 3.33
C PRO A 302 -2.12 -33.15 2.32
N ALA A 303 -2.39 -34.32 1.77
CA ALA A 303 -3.51 -34.49 0.86
C ALA A 303 -4.85 -34.41 1.65
N PRO A 304 -5.84 -33.65 1.17
CA PRO A 304 -7.15 -33.60 1.78
C PRO A 304 -7.84 -34.97 1.67
N VAL A 305 -8.55 -35.37 2.72
CA VAL A 305 -9.35 -36.60 2.74
C VAL A 305 -10.81 -36.22 2.83
N GLU A 306 -11.55 -36.46 1.75
CA GLU A 306 -13.02 -36.34 1.74
C GLU A 306 -13.62 -37.47 2.63
N THR A 307 -14.49 -37.08 3.54
CA THR A 307 -15.13 -37.99 4.49
C THR A 307 -16.65 -37.78 4.54
N THR A 308 -17.37 -38.75 5.07
CA THR A 308 -18.74 -38.50 5.52
C THR A 308 -18.73 -37.78 6.87
N ALA A 309 -19.83 -37.16 7.26
CA ALA A 309 -19.94 -36.49 8.56
C ALA A 309 -19.67 -37.45 9.73
N ALA A 310 -20.16 -38.71 9.63
CA ALA A 310 -19.95 -39.75 10.66
C ALA A 310 -18.47 -40.16 10.79
N GLU A 311 -17.75 -40.28 9.66
CA GLU A 311 -16.29 -40.54 9.66
C GLU A 311 -15.51 -39.37 10.22
N LEU A 312 -15.91 -38.14 9.91
CA LEU A 312 -15.31 -36.95 10.48
C LEU A 312 -15.48 -36.89 11.99
N VAL A 313 -16.71 -37.16 12.51
CA VAL A 313 -16.98 -37.23 13.96
C VAL A 313 -16.09 -38.29 14.62
N THR A 314 -16.02 -39.52 14.04
CA THR A 314 -15.17 -40.57 14.57
C THR A 314 -13.71 -40.18 14.64
N TRP A 315 -13.23 -39.45 13.63
CA TRP A 315 -11.85 -38.94 13.63
C TRP A 315 -11.67 -37.87 14.71
N LEU A 316 -12.62 -36.93 14.86
CA LEU A 316 -12.62 -35.87 15.88
C LEU A 316 -12.61 -36.41 17.32
N GLU A 317 -13.29 -37.52 17.59
CA GLU A 317 -13.26 -38.18 18.91
C GLU A 317 -11.86 -38.67 19.32
N GLY A 318 -11.01 -38.97 18.34
CA GLY A 318 -9.60 -39.35 18.55
C GLY A 318 -8.63 -38.22 18.69
N GLN A 319 -9.04 -36.95 18.48
CA GLN A 319 -8.18 -35.79 18.56
C GLN A 319 -8.21 -35.15 19.95
N HIS A 320 -7.06 -34.78 20.46
CA HIS A 320 -6.89 -34.13 21.77
C HIS A 320 -6.15 -32.81 21.68
N ASP A 321 -5.56 -32.55 20.50
CA ASP A 321 -4.84 -31.32 20.21
C ASP A 321 -5.79 -30.29 19.61
N GLU A 322 -5.32 -29.06 19.54
CA GLU A 322 -6.01 -27.96 18.88
C GLU A 322 -6.14 -28.23 17.37
N LEU A 323 -7.31 -27.96 16.81
CA LEU A 323 -7.62 -28.15 15.40
C LEU A 323 -8.03 -26.82 14.74
N ALA A 324 -7.58 -26.62 13.52
CA ALA A 324 -8.09 -25.51 12.73
C ALA A 324 -9.33 -25.92 11.93
N VAL A 325 -10.23 -24.97 11.75
CA VAL A 325 -11.52 -25.14 11.08
C VAL A 325 -11.70 -24.08 10.00
N THR A 326 -12.14 -24.50 8.82
CA THR A 326 -12.62 -23.62 7.76
C THR A 326 -14.01 -24.05 7.33
N ILE A 327 -14.99 -23.14 7.46
CA ILE A 327 -16.37 -23.34 6.98
C ILE A 327 -16.56 -22.45 5.76
N VAL A 328 -16.77 -23.07 4.61
CA VAL A 328 -17.09 -22.37 3.37
C VAL A 328 -18.53 -21.91 3.42
N THR A 329 -18.76 -20.64 3.13
CA THR A 329 -20.10 -20.05 3.15
C THR A 329 -20.48 -19.50 1.77
N VAL A 330 -21.71 -19.75 1.36
CA VAL A 330 -22.30 -19.17 0.13
C VAL A 330 -23.64 -18.52 0.52
N GLY A 331 -23.81 -17.25 0.23
CA GLY A 331 -24.99 -16.49 0.64
C GLY A 331 -25.16 -16.39 2.17
N GLY A 332 -24.10 -16.67 2.94
CA GLY A 332 -24.12 -16.69 4.40
C GLY A 332 -24.51 -18.05 5.01
N GLU A 333 -24.79 -19.07 4.20
CA GLU A 333 -25.06 -20.43 4.63
C GLU A 333 -23.81 -21.30 4.47
N ALA A 334 -23.57 -22.23 5.40
CA ALA A 334 -22.48 -23.20 5.31
C ALA A 334 -22.72 -24.19 4.17
N THR A 335 -21.66 -24.50 3.40
CA THR A 335 -21.73 -25.46 2.28
C THR A 335 -20.71 -26.59 2.40
N ARG A 336 -19.56 -26.34 3.01
CA ARG A 336 -18.51 -27.34 3.29
C ARG A 336 -17.82 -27.00 4.61
N ILE A 337 -17.24 -28.00 5.24
CA ILE A 337 -16.37 -27.85 6.40
C ILE A 337 -15.07 -28.63 6.18
N GLY A 338 -13.94 -27.97 6.42
CA GLY A 338 -12.63 -28.56 6.51
C GLY A 338 -12.07 -28.44 7.92
N VAL A 339 -11.46 -29.50 8.40
CA VAL A 339 -10.78 -29.54 9.69
C VAL A 339 -9.37 -30.09 9.51
N ALA A 340 -8.41 -29.48 10.16
CA ALA A 340 -7.00 -29.83 10.04
C ALA A 340 -6.31 -29.91 11.41
N GLY A 341 -5.57 -30.98 11.60
CA GLY A 341 -4.42 -31.06 12.49
C GLY A 341 -3.12 -30.83 11.70
N LEU A 342 -1.97 -30.95 12.34
CA LEU A 342 -0.69 -30.71 11.67
C LEU A 342 -0.38 -31.72 10.57
N THR A 343 -0.84 -32.97 10.70
CA THR A 343 -0.51 -34.08 9.79
C THR A 343 -1.71 -34.64 9.03
N ASP A 344 -2.92 -34.36 9.47
CA ASP A 344 -4.16 -34.93 8.95
C ASP A 344 -5.17 -33.84 8.58
N LEU A 345 -5.72 -33.95 7.37
CA LEU A 345 -6.75 -33.06 6.83
C LEU A 345 -8.02 -33.87 6.56
N ARG A 346 -9.17 -33.35 7.01
CA ARG A 346 -10.48 -33.96 6.75
C ARG A 346 -11.45 -32.88 6.29
N GLU A 347 -12.29 -33.22 5.34
CA GLU A 347 -13.34 -32.30 4.88
C GLU A 347 -14.60 -33.05 4.48
N THR A 348 -15.74 -32.38 4.58
CA THR A 348 -17.04 -32.93 4.19
C THR A 348 -17.98 -31.82 3.69
N ASN A 349 -18.96 -32.21 2.89
CA ASN A 349 -20.05 -31.32 2.51
C ASN A 349 -20.95 -31.03 3.71
N TRP A 350 -21.44 -29.79 3.79
CA TRP A 350 -22.40 -29.40 4.82
C TRP A 350 -23.80 -29.77 4.41
N SER A 351 -24.56 -30.35 5.35
CA SER A 351 -25.97 -30.66 5.25
C SER A 351 -26.57 -30.61 6.65
N ASP A 352 -27.89 -30.68 6.78
CA ASP A 352 -28.56 -30.73 8.08
C ASP A 352 -28.12 -31.96 8.93
N ASP A 353 -27.96 -33.12 8.28
CA ASP A 353 -27.41 -34.31 8.92
C ASP A 353 -25.98 -34.14 9.39
N ALA A 354 -25.15 -33.45 8.59
CA ALA A 354 -23.77 -33.13 8.96
C ALA A 354 -23.71 -32.11 10.11
N ALA A 355 -24.59 -31.11 10.09
CA ALA A 355 -24.73 -30.13 11.15
C ALA A 355 -25.08 -30.79 12.48
N ASP A 356 -26.09 -31.67 12.48
CA ASP A 356 -26.53 -32.41 13.68
C ASP A 356 -25.45 -33.37 14.20
N ALA A 357 -24.72 -34.05 13.32
CA ALA A 357 -23.63 -34.94 13.70
C ALA A 357 -22.44 -34.21 14.31
N LEU A 358 -22.07 -33.03 13.74
CA LEU A 358 -20.91 -32.24 14.16
C LEU A 358 -21.21 -31.29 15.32
N ARG A 359 -22.49 -31.02 15.62
CA ARG A 359 -22.92 -30.10 16.68
C ARG A 359 -22.26 -30.38 18.04
N PRO A 360 -22.19 -31.64 18.56
CA PRO A 360 -21.56 -31.87 19.86
C PRO A 360 -20.12 -31.43 19.95
N TRP A 361 -19.34 -31.59 18.85
CA TRP A 361 -17.97 -31.16 18.81
C TRP A 361 -17.82 -29.65 18.56
N LEU A 362 -18.66 -29.10 17.68
CA LEU A 362 -18.63 -27.66 17.41
C LEU A 362 -18.99 -26.83 18.63
N GLU A 363 -19.91 -27.29 19.46
CA GLU A 363 -20.35 -26.63 20.70
C GLU A 363 -19.48 -26.98 21.92
N SER A 364 -18.54 -27.93 21.80
CA SER A 364 -17.67 -28.34 22.90
C SER A 364 -16.55 -27.31 23.15
N ASP A 365 -15.89 -27.46 24.32
CA ASP A 365 -14.72 -26.64 24.69
C ASP A 365 -13.43 -27.08 23.98
N ALA A 366 -13.44 -28.05 23.05
CA ALA A 366 -12.28 -28.42 22.27
C ALA A 366 -11.75 -27.20 21.53
N ALA A 367 -10.44 -26.97 21.64
CA ALA A 367 -9.80 -25.78 21.08
C ALA A 367 -9.87 -25.74 19.55
N LYS A 368 -10.41 -24.66 19.00
CA LYS A 368 -10.61 -24.46 17.58
C LYS A 368 -9.96 -23.16 17.12
N VAL A 369 -9.19 -23.25 16.04
CA VAL A 369 -8.51 -22.12 15.38
C VAL A 369 -9.22 -21.79 14.08
N PHE A 370 -9.42 -20.51 13.84
CA PHE A 370 -10.03 -20.00 12.62
C PHE A 370 -9.14 -18.94 11.96
N ASN A 371 -9.43 -18.69 10.70
CA ASN A 371 -9.09 -17.43 10.04
C ASN A 371 -10.40 -16.74 9.67
N ASP A 372 -10.58 -15.48 10.09
CA ASP A 372 -11.82 -14.73 9.89
C ASP A 372 -13.06 -15.53 10.36
N ALA A 373 -13.10 -15.83 11.64
CA ALA A 373 -14.11 -16.70 12.24
C ALA A 373 -15.54 -16.13 12.16
N LYS A 374 -15.71 -14.80 12.19
CA LYS A 374 -17.05 -14.21 12.36
C LYS A 374 -18.07 -14.60 11.28
N PRO A 375 -17.79 -14.54 9.96
CA PRO A 375 -18.74 -15.01 8.95
C PRO A 375 -19.03 -16.51 9.07
N GLN A 376 -18.06 -17.30 9.50
CA GLN A 376 -18.20 -18.74 9.71
C GLN A 376 -19.08 -19.04 10.94
N VAL A 377 -18.87 -18.33 12.04
CA VAL A 377 -19.71 -18.39 13.26
C VAL A 377 -21.16 -17.98 12.94
N LYS A 378 -21.36 -16.95 12.11
CA LYS A 378 -22.72 -16.56 11.69
C LYS A 378 -23.44 -17.68 10.91
N ALA A 379 -22.72 -18.39 10.04
CA ALA A 379 -23.30 -19.53 9.32
C ALA A 379 -23.70 -20.67 10.29
N LEU A 380 -22.88 -20.93 11.30
CA LEU A 380 -23.21 -21.88 12.35
C LEU A 380 -24.44 -21.44 13.18
N LEU A 381 -24.50 -20.16 13.55
CA LEU A 381 -25.65 -19.61 14.28
C LEU A 381 -26.96 -19.76 13.49
N ARG A 382 -26.94 -19.57 12.15
CA ARG A 382 -28.10 -19.82 11.28
C ARG A 382 -28.50 -21.30 11.25
N ALA A 383 -27.53 -22.22 11.33
CA ALA A 383 -27.79 -23.66 11.49
C ALA A 383 -28.15 -24.05 12.93
N GLY A 384 -28.34 -23.07 13.83
CA GLY A 384 -28.71 -23.33 15.24
C GLY A 384 -27.54 -23.91 16.06
N ILE A 385 -26.30 -23.73 15.65
CA ILE A 385 -25.08 -24.20 16.34
C ILE A 385 -24.34 -23.00 16.94
N ARG A 386 -24.10 -23.06 18.26
CA ARG A 386 -23.29 -22.03 18.96
C ARG A 386 -21.89 -22.57 19.19
N ILE A 387 -20.94 -22.00 18.51
CA ILE A 387 -19.54 -22.44 18.61
C ILE A 387 -19.02 -22.37 20.04
N GLY A 388 -18.36 -23.44 20.50
CA GLY A 388 -17.59 -23.50 21.73
C GLY A 388 -16.10 -23.64 21.43
N GLY A 389 -15.23 -23.34 22.40
CA GLY A 389 -13.79 -23.54 22.29
C GLY A 389 -13.11 -22.73 21.17
N LEU A 390 -13.62 -21.54 20.81
CA LEU A 390 -12.94 -20.63 19.91
C LEU A 390 -11.65 -20.13 20.59
N ALA A 391 -10.51 -20.73 20.24
CA ALA A 391 -9.24 -20.50 20.90
C ALA A 391 -8.38 -19.43 20.21
N TYR A 392 -8.50 -19.27 18.89
CA TYR A 392 -7.67 -18.36 18.13
C TYR A 392 -8.33 -17.94 16.81
N ASP A 393 -8.04 -16.72 16.40
CA ASP A 393 -8.37 -16.20 15.05
C ASP A 393 -7.15 -15.51 14.46
N THR A 394 -6.64 -16.03 13.32
CA THR A 394 -5.41 -15.52 12.71
C THR A 394 -5.57 -14.15 12.09
N LEU A 395 -6.79 -13.77 11.63
CA LEU A 395 -7.06 -12.42 11.13
C LEU A 395 -6.94 -11.39 12.26
N LEU A 396 -7.58 -11.66 13.41
CA LEU A 396 -7.52 -10.77 14.58
C LEU A 396 -6.11 -10.70 15.16
N ALA A 397 -5.43 -11.85 15.30
CA ALA A 397 -4.05 -11.89 15.79
C ALA A 397 -3.09 -11.12 14.86
N GLY A 398 -3.20 -11.31 13.56
CA GLY A 398 -2.41 -10.58 12.56
C GLY A 398 -2.68 -9.07 12.59
N TRP A 399 -3.94 -8.67 12.82
CA TRP A 399 -4.31 -7.28 13.00
C TRP A 399 -3.75 -6.69 14.31
N LEU A 400 -3.87 -7.38 15.43
CA LEU A 400 -3.32 -6.93 16.71
C LEU A 400 -1.81 -6.75 16.64
N LEU A 401 -1.13 -7.66 15.97
CA LEU A 401 0.32 -7.60 15.80
C LEU A 401 0.73 -6.45 14.86
N ARG A 402 -0.03 -6.20 13.79
CA ARG A 402 0.25 -5.15 12.79
C ARG A 402 -1.01 -4.46 12.29
N PRO A 403 -1.59 -3.52 13.07
CA PRO A 403 -2.86 -2.87 12.72
C PRO A 403 -2.82 -2.09 11.42
N SER A 404 -1.65 -1.59 11.02
CA SER A 404 -1.45 -0.79 9.81
C SER A 404 -1.40 -1.57 8.51
N LEU A 405 -1.31 -2.92 8.55
CA LEU A 405 -1.28 -3.72 7.34
C LEU A 405 -2.61 -3.59 6.57
N PRO A 406 -2.58 -3.24 5.28
CA PRO A 406 -3.78 -3.08 4.48
C PRO A 406 -4.46 -4.41 4.16
N ASP A 407 -3.69 -5.48 4.00
CA ASP A 407 -4.15 -6.84 3.71
C ASP A 407 -3.79 -7.78 4.86
N LYS A 408 -4.80 -8.47 5.39
CA LYS A 408 -4.72 -9.43 6.49
C LYS A 408 -5.38 -10.76 6.12
N THR A 409 -5.60 -11.00 4.82
CA THR A 409 -6.14 -12.26 4.32
C THR A 409 -5.22 -13.43 4.69
N LEU A 410 -5.78 -14.64 4.76
CA LEU A 410 -4.99 -15.85 5.03
C LEU A 410 -3.81 -15.99 4.06
N SER A 411 -4.04 -15.71 2.77
CA SER A 411 -2.97 -15.76 1.75
C SER A 411 -1.81 -14.84 2.07
N HIS A 412 -2.11 -13.60 2.54
CA HIS A 412 -1.07 -12.64 2.93
C HIS A 412 -0.35 -13.06 4.22
N LEU A 413 -1.09 -13.60 5.20
CA LEU A 413 -0.51 -14.08 6.45
C LEU A 413 0.39 -15.29 6.21
N VAL A 414 -0.03 -16.25 5.37
CA VAL A 414 0.76 -17.41 4.95
C VAL A 414 2.05 -16.98 4.27
N ASP A 415 1.97 -16.09 3.27
CA ASP A 415 3.15 -15.56 2.58
C ASP A 415 4.10 -14.89 3.58
N ARG A 416 3.57 -14.05 4.48
CA ARG A 416 4.37 -13.28 5.42
C ARG A 416 5.02 -14.09 6.54
N TYR A 417 4.25 -15.00 7.16
CA TYR A 417 4.69 -15.70 8.37
C TYR A 417 5.25 -17.10 8.12
N LEU A 418 4.83 -17.77 7.04
CA LEU A 418 5.32 -19.08 6.67
C LEU A 418 6.29 -19.06 5.48
N GLY A 419 6.33 -17.95 4.69
CA GLY A 419 7.12 -17.90 3.45
C GLY A 419 6.57 -18.79 2.34
N GLU A 420 5.32 -19.21 2.45
CA GLU A 420 4.66 -20.14 1.53
C GLU A 420 3.52 -19.42 0.77
N LYS A 421 3.03 -20.06 -0.28
CA LYS A 421 1.87 -19.55 -1.02
C LYS A 421 0.67 -20.44 -0.77
N LEU A 422 -0.43 -19.83 -0.30
CA LEU A 422 -1.71 -20.50 -0.31
C LEU A 422 -2.14 -20.75 -1.77
N PRO A 423 -2.50 -21.99 -2.16
CA PRO A 423 -3.07 -22.25 -3.48
C PRO A 423 -4.36 -21.43 -3.66
N VAL A 424 -4.38 -20.56 -4.69
CA VAL A 424 -5.53 -19.73 -5.01
C VAL A 424 -5.93 -20.00 -6.45
N ALA A 425 -7.21 -20.28 -6.69
CA ALA A 425 -7.74 -20.37 -8.05
C ALA A 425 -7.67 -18.98 -8.72
N ASP A 426 -7.16 -18.90 -9.94
CA ASP A 426 -7.16 -17.66 -10.71
C ASP A 426 -8.54 -17.46 -11.37
N PRO A 427 -9.36 -16.52 -10.89
CA PRO A 427 -10.70 -16.32 -11.43
C PRO A 427 -10.69 -15.72 -12.85
N THR A 428 -9.53 -15.31 -13.36
CA THR A 428 -9.37 -14.73 -14.72
C THR A 428 -9.05 -15.81 -15.77
N GLN A 429 -8.68 -17.01 -15.36
CA GLN A 429 -8.38 -18.12 -16.26
C GLN A 429 -9.65 -18.91 -16.60
N LEU A 430 -9.84 -19.20 -17.89
CA LEU A 430 -10.96 -20.04 -18.36
C LEU A 430 -10.89 -21.48 -17.84
N VAL A 431 -9.68 -21.96 -17.56
CA VAL A 431 -9.38 -23.22 -16.85
C VAL A 431 -8.26 -22.88 -15.87
N PRO A 432 -8.55 -22.76 -14.56
CA PRO A 432 -7.53 -22.49 -13.56
C PRO A 432 -6.46 -23.58 -13.56
N GLU A 433 -5.19 -23.21 -13.41
CA GLU A 433 -4.09 -24.17 -13.24
C GLU A 433 -4.19 -24.95 -11.93
N THR A 434 -4.90 -24.37 -10.94
CA THR A 434 -5.22 -25.00 -9.65
C THR A 434 -6.67 -24.69 -9.27
N ASP A 435 -7.35 -25.63 -8.63
CA ASP A 435 -8.71 -25.45 -8.10
C ASP A 435 -8.75 -24.58 -6.82
N GLY A 436 -7.60 -24.00 -6.42
CA GLY A 436 -7.42 -23.32 -5.13
C GLY A 436 -7.20 -24.30 -3.97
N ALA A 437 -7.01 -23.76 -2.77
CA ALA A 437 -6.92 -24.56 -1.56
C ALA A 437 -8.31 -25.14 -1.20
N THR A 438 -8.35 -26.42 -0.81
CA THR A 438 -9.58 -26.99 -0.25
C THR A 438 -9.81 -26.46 1.17
N PRO A 439 -11.04 -26.58 1.73
CA PRO A 439 -11.32 -26.09 3.08
C PRO A 439 -10.39 -26.66 4.16
N SER A 440 -10.05 -27.94 4.07
CA SER A 440 -9.11 -28.56 5.01
C SER A 440 -7.66 -28.11 4.81
N GLN A 441 -7.26 -27.77 3.59
CA GLN A 441 -5.97 -27.15 3.32
C GLN A 441 -5.90 -25.72 3.85
N GLU A 442 -6.94 -24.91 3.67
CA GLU A 442 -7.02 -23.59 4.30
C GLU A 442 -6.94 -23.69 5.82
N ALA A 443 -7.64 -24.64 6.43
CA ALA A 443 -7.56 -24.91 7.86
C ALA A 443 -6.12 -25.28 8.29
N TRP A 444 -5.41 -26.10 7.51
CA TRP A 444 -4.02 -26.46 7.80
C TRP A 444 -3.08 -25.26 7.76
N PHE A 445 -3.20 -24.41 6.75
CA PHE A 445 -2.44 -23.17 6.70
C PHE A 445 -2.82 -22.23 7.85
N THR A 446 -4.09 -22.20 8.24
CA THR A 446 -4.57 -21.41 9.40
C THR A 446 -3.90 -21.87 10.69
N LEU A 447 -3.81 -23.19 10.94
CA LEU A 447 -3.18 -23.73 12.14
C LEU A 447 -1.69 -23.33 12.23
N ARG A 448 -0.95 -23.55 11.15
CA ARG A 448 0.48 -23.22 11.08
C ARG A 448 0.73 -21.70 11.18
N THR A 449 -0.15 -20.90 10.59
CA THR A 449 -0.08 -19.44 10.71
C THR A 449 -0.36 -18.99 12.14
N ALA A 450 -1.28 -19.66 12.83
CA ALA A 450 -1.56 -19.37 14.24
C ALA A 450 -0.32 -19.64 15.12
N ASP A 451 0.38 -20.76 14.89
CA ASP A 451 1.61 -21.08 15.61
C ASP A 451 2.70 -20.00 15.38
N ALA A 452 2.92 -19.63 14.13
CA ALA A 452 3.89 -18.57 13.80
C ALA A 452 3.51 -17.19 14.37
N LEU A 453 2.22 -16.85 14.40
CA LEU A 453 1.73 -15.60 14.99
C LEU A 453 1.88 -15.61 16.52
N ARG A 454 1.69 -16.74 17.18
CA ARG A 454 1.88 -16.88 18.65
C ARG A 454 3.30 -16.61 19.07
N GLU A 455 4.29 -17.04 18.28
CA GLU A 455 5.70 -16.78 18.55
C GLU A 455 6.04 -15.28 18.51
N ASP A 456 5.39 -14.52 17.63
CA ASP A 456 5.64 -13.10 17.46
C ASP A 456 4.72 -12.21 18.35
N LEU A 457 3.63 -12.75 18.92
CA LEU A 457 2.63 -11.97 19.66
C LEU A 457 3.06 -11.75 21.11
N PRO A 458 3.28 -10.49 21.55
CA PRO A 458 3.60 -10.22 22.97
C PRO A 458 2.50 -10.71 23.91
N GLU A 459 2.87 -11.19 25.11
CA GLU A 459 1.91 -11.73 26.09
C GLU A 459 0.77 -10.75 26.42
N SER A 460 1.07 -9.45 26.53
CA SER A 460 0.07 -8.40 26.77
C SER A 460 -0.91 -8.23 25.60
N VAL A 461 -0.51 -8.56 24.39
CA VAL A 461 -1.38 -8.50 23.20
C VAL A 461 -2.13 -9.81 23.02
N ALA A 462 -1.54 -10.94 23.40
CA ALA A 462 -2.20 -12.24 23.41
C ALA A 462 -3.41 -12.24 24.36
N SER A 463 -3.30 -11.60 25.54
CA SER A 463 -4.45 -11.44 26.47
C SER A 463 -5.56 -10.55 25.90
N VAL A 464 -5.21 -9.53 25.09
CA VAL A 464 -6.24 -8.74 24.39
C VAL A 464 -6.99 -9.61 23.38
N LEU A 465 -6.29 -10.48 22.66
CA LEU A 465 -6.93 -11.41 21.74
C LEU A 465 -7.91 -12.33 22.46
N SER A 466 -7.45 -13.02 23.52
CA SER A 466 -8.26 -14.02 24.24
C SER A 466 -9.40 -13.41 25.05
N ASP A 467 -9.15 -12.31 25.76
CA ASP A 467 -10.06 -11.79 26.78
C ASP A 467 -11.02 -10.71 26.22
N ILE A 468 -10.66 -10.10 25.09
CA ILE A 468 -11.43 -9.00 24.49
C ILE A 468 -11.90 -9.35 23.07
N GLU A 469 -10.97 -9.62 22.14
CA GLU A 469 -11.31 -9.67 20.71
C GLU A 469 -12.14 -10.92 20.34
N LEU A 470 -11.77 -12.10 20.83
CA LEU A 470 -12.55 -13.33 20.56
C LEU A 470 -13.95 -13.28 21.18
N PRO A 471 -14.15 -12.88 22.46
CA PRO A 471 -15.49 -12.68 23.00
C PRO A 471 -16.29 -11.59 22.27
N THR A 472 -15.62 -10.51 21.85
CA THR A 472 -16.26 -9.45 21.04
C THR A 472 -16.70 -9.98 19.68
N LEU A 473 -15.91 -10.80 19.00
CA LEU A 473 -16.26 -11.43 17.73
C LEU A 473 -17.58 -12.21 17.86
N LEU A 474 -17.72 -13.03 18.89
CA LEU A 474 -18.94 -13.81 19.14
C LEU A 474 -20.15 -12.90 19.40
N THR A 475 -19.96 -11.84 20.19
CA THR A 475 -21.01 -10.85 20.46
C THR A 475 -21.43 -10.12 19.19
N LEU A 476 -20.46 -9.71 18.36
CA LEU A 476 -20.74 -9.05 17.08
C LEU A 476 -21.45 -9.98 16.10
N ALA A 477 -21.12 -11.28 16.09
CA ALA A 477 -21.84 -12.26 15.28
C ALA A 477 -23.31 -12.35 15.69
N ASP A 478 -23.61 -12.43 17.00
CA ASP A 478 -24.97 -12.39 17.51
C ASP A 478 -25.69 -11.07 17.14
N MET A 479 -25.03 -9.92 17.28
CA MET A 479 -25.60 -8.62 16.92
C MET A 479 -25.94 -8.54 15.43
N GLU A 480 -25.05 -9.02 14.57
CA GLU A 480 -25.26 -9.04 13.11
C GLU A 480 -26.40 -9.98 12.70
N ILE A 481 -26.56 -11.11 13.38
CA ILE A 481 -27.70 -12.02 13.16
C ILE A 481 -29.00 -11.38 13.66
N ALA A 482 -28.99 -10.76 14.83
CA ALA A 482 -30.18 -10.10 15.38
C ALA A 482 -30.62 -8.90 14.51
N GLY A 483 -29.69 -8.11 14.00
CA GLY A 483 -29.99 -6.88 13.29
C GLY A 483 -30.74 -5.85 14.13
N VAL A 484 -31.15 -4.74 13.52
CA VAL A 484 -31.94 -3.69 14.15
C VAL A 484 -33.19 -3.39 13.33
N ALA A 485 -34.37 -3.31 13.97
CA ALA A 485 -35.63 -3.06 13.29
C ALA A 485 -35.73 -1.62 12.79
N VAL A 486 -36.17 -1.44 11.54
CA VAL A 486 -36.27 -0.16 10.87
C VAL A 486 -37.58 -0.07 10.08
N SER A 487 -38.25 1.06 10.21
CA SER A 487 -39.51 1.34 9.51
C SER A 487 -39.21 1.82 8.07
N HIS A 488 -39.57 1.00 7.09
CA HIS A 488 -39.54 1.39 5.67
C HIS A 488 -40.43 2.60 5.39
N ASP A 489 -41.64 2.67 5.98
CA ASP A 489 -42.61 3.75 5.75
C ASP A 489 -42.05 5.11 6.18
N VAL A 490 -41.34 5.17 7.31
CA VAL A 490 -40.71 6.40 7.80
C VAL A 490 -39.58 6.84 6.86
N LEU A 491 -38.72 5.90 6.44
CA LEU A 491 -37.60 6.23 5.54
C LEU A 491 -38.09 6.64 4.16
N SER A 492 -39.03 5.90 3.57
CA SER A 492 -39.56 6.20 2.22
C SER A 492 -40.30 7.53 2.18
N THR A 493 -41.11 7.84 3.20
CA THR A 493 -41.78 9.14 3.32
C THR A 493 -40.75 10.26 3.38
N PHE A 494 -39.73 10.14 4.21
CA PHE A 494 -38.72 11.16 4.36
C PHE A 494 -37.83 11.31 3.11
N SER A 495 -37.51 10.21 2.41
CA SER A 495 -36.82 10.26 1.11
C SER A 495 -37.63 11.03 0.07
N ALA A 496 -38.95 10.82 0.01
CA ALA A 496 -39.81 11.56 -0.91
C ALA A 496 -39.87 13.08 -0.61
N GLU A 497 -39.96 13.46 0.69
CA GLU A 497 -39.89 14.87 1.09
C GLU A 497 -38.57 15.53 0.70
N LEU A 498 -37.44 14.85 0.94
CA LEU A 498 -36.11 15.36 0.56
C LEU A 498 -35.95 15.42 -0.98
N GLY A 499 -36.55 14.48 -1.70
CA GLY A 499 -36.60 14.49 -3.17
C GLY A 499 -37.28 15.76 -3.69
N ALA A 500 -38.50 16.06 -3.20
CA ALA A 500 -39.22 17.29 -3.55
C ALA A 500 -38.44 18.57 -3.19
N ARG A 501 -37.78 18.57 -2.02
CA ARG A 501 -36.93 19.69 -1.59
C ARG A 501 -35.72 19.90 -2.51
N THR A 502 -35.02 18.84 -2.89
CA THR A 502 -33.86 18.93 -3.80
C THR A 502 -34.26 19.41 -5.19
N GLU A 503 -35.41 18.99 -5.72
CA GLU A 503 -35.95 19.48 -6.99
C GLU A 503 -36.31 20.97 -6.91
N GLY A 504 -36.93 21.40 -5.83
CA GLY A 504 -37.23 22.83 -5.59
C GLY A 504 -35.97 23.69 -5.55
N LEU A 505 -34.98 23.30 -4.72
CA LEU A 505 -33.68 23.98 -4.60
C LEU A 505 -32.92 24.04 -5.95
N ALA A 506 -32.96 22.97 -6.72
CA ALA A 506 -32.36 22.93 -8.05
C ALA A 506 -33.05 23.93 -9.00
N THR A 507 -34.38 23.96 -9.00
CA THR A 507 -35.17 24.90 -9.83
C THR A 507 -34.84 26.34 -9.47
N GLU A 508 -34.78 26.68 -8.20
CA GLU A 508 -34.41 28.02 -7.75
C GLU A 508 -32.96 28.38 -8.12
N ALA A 509 -32.02 27.44 -7.98
CA ALA A 509 -30.64 27.64 -8.38
C ALA A 509 -30.49 27.87 -9.89
N PHE A 510 -31.22 27.11 -10.71
CA PHE A 510 -31.25 27.32 -12.17
C PHE A 510 -31.87 28.63 -12.58
N ALA A 511 -32.91 29.05 -11.89
CA ALA A 511 -33.54 30.37 -12.12
C ALA A 511 -32.57 31.52 -11.84
N LEU A 512 -31.73 31.43 -10.81
CA LEU A 512 -30.73 32.46 -10.49
C LEU A 512 -29.62 32.54 -11.54
N VAL A 513 -29.21 31.41 -12.12
CA VAL A 513 -28.11 31.32 -13.12
C VAL A 513 -28.65 31.50 -14.55
N GLY A 514 -29.95 31.29 -14.78
CA GLY A 514 -30.59 31.38 -16.09
C GLY A 514 -30.34 30.18 -17.01
N LYS A 515 -29.76 29.08 -16.52
CA LYS A 515 -29.53 27.83 -17.26
C LYS A 515 -29.59 26.61 -16.35
N GLU A 516 -30.00 25.46 -16.92
CA GLU A 516 -29.93 24.19 -16.24
C GLU A 516 -28.56 23.57 -16.39
N PHE A 517 -28.08 22.90 -15.34
CA PHE A 517 -26.81 22.18 -15.32
C PHE A 517 -26.78 21.15 -14.18
N ASN A 518 -25.76 20.28 -14.12
CA ASN A 518 -25.63 19.30 -13.06
C ASN A 518 -24.99 19.90 -11.81
N LEU A 519 -25.76 20.14 -10.74
CA LEU A 519 -25.32 20.63 -9.44
C LEU A 519 -24.33 19.69 -8.71
N GLY A 520 -24.30 18.40 -9.12
CA GLY A 520 -23.32 17.42 -8.65
C GLY A 520 -22.01 17.42 -9.42
N SER A 521 -21.88 18.17 -10.54
CA SER A 521 -20.68 18.17 -11.38
C SER A 521 -19.68 19.25 -10.95
N PRO A 522 -18.50 18.89 -10.38
CA PRO A 522 -17.50 19.89 -9.98
C PRO A 522 -17.03 20.77 -11.15
N LYS A 523 -16.97 20.22 -12.37
CA LYS A 523 -16.54 20.95 -13.57
C LYS A 523 -17.55 22.04 -13.96
N GLN A 524 -18.84 21.70 -14.00
CA GLN A 524 -19.89 22.66 -14.34
C GLN A 524 -20.06 23.72 -13.24
N LEU A 525 -19.94 23.32 -11.98
CA LEU A 525 -19.97 24.26 -10.87
C LEU A 525 -18.83 25.28 -10.89
N GLN A 526 -17.63 24.88 -11.29
CA GLN A 526 -16.51 25.83 -11.44
C GLN A 526 -16.81 26.90 -12.49
N GLU A 527 -17.39 26.52 -13.62
CA GLU A 527 -17.83 27.47 -14.67
C GLU A 527 -18.87 28.45 -14.11
N ILE A 528 -19.92 27.92 -13.45
CA ILE A 528 -20.97 28.76 -12.85
C ILE A 528 -20.42 29.71 -11.78
N LEU A 529 -19.65 29.17 -10.84
CA LEU A 529 -19.18 29.97 -9.69
C LEU A 529 -18.16 31.04 -10.09
N PHE A 530 -17.19 30.68 -10.95
CA PHE A 530 -16.02 31.52 -11.19
C PHE A 530 -16.08 32.29 -12.52
N GLU A 531 -16.89 31.84 -13.49
CA GLU A 531 -17.01 32.50 -14.79
C GLU A 531 -18.35 33.24 -14.92
N ASP A 532 -19.50 32.60 -14.62
CA ASP A 532 -20.80 33.21 -14.76
C ASP A 532 -21.10 34.17 -13.59
N LEU A 533 -20.94 33.71 -12.34
CA LEU A 533 -21.21 34.50 -11.14
C LEU A 533 -20.02 35.34 -10.66
N GLN A 534 -18.83 35.16 -11.28
CA GLN A 534 -17.58 35.89 -10.99
C GLN A 534 -17.19 35.90 -9.50
N LEU A 535 -17.52 34.84 -8.76
CA LEU A 535 -17.12 34.69 -7.38
C LEU A 535 -15.59 34.46 -7.28
N PRO A 536 -14.99 34.82 -6.15
CA PRO A 536 -13.55 34.58 -5.92
C PRO A 536 -13.19 33.10 -6.08
N LYS A 537 -12.08 32.85 -6.78
CA LYS A 537 -11.60 31.49 -7.01
C LYS A 537 -11.11 30.86 -5.70
N THR A 538 -11.54 29.64 -5.44
CA THR A 538 -11.14 28.85 -4.30
C THR A 538 -9.73 28.24 -4.48
N ARG A 539 -9.25 27.46 -3.51
CA ARG A 539 -7.94 26.79 -3.61
C ARG A 539 -7.86 25.93 -4.86
N LYS A 540 -6.72 25.97 -5.55
CA LYS A 540 -6.45 25.18 -6.75
C LYS A 540 -6.13 23.72 -6.38
N THR A 541 -6.72 22.77 -7.10
CA THR A 541 -6.45 21.34 -7.04
C THR A 541 -5.81 20.87 -8.36
N LYS A 542 -5.50 19.57 -8.47
CA LYS A 542 -4.96 18.98 -9.73
C LYS A 542 -5.94 19.09 -10.90
N THR A 543 -7.26 19.11 -10.63
CA THR A 543 -8.34 19.09 -11.63
C THR A 543 -9.10 20.40 -11.77
N GLY A 544 -8.68 21.47 -11.09
CA GLY A 544 -9.32 22.78 -11.14
C GLY A 544 -9.41 23.44 -9.76
N TYR A 545 -10.42 24.29 -9.54
CA TYR A 545 -10.68 24.91 -8.24
C TYR A 545 -11.60 24.03 -7.38
N SER A 546 -11.31 23.93 -6.08
CA SER A 546 -12.13 23.10 -5.19
C SER A 546 -13.57 23.63 -5.09
N THR A 547 -14.52 22.71 -5.19
CA THR A 547 -15.93 22.95 -4.91
C THR A 547 -16.43 22.13 -3.72
N ASP A 548 -15.52 21.75 -2.81
CA ASP A 548 -15.85 20.99 -1.60
C ASP A 548 -16.77 21.80 -0.69
N ALA A 549 -17.66 21.13 0.06
CA ALA A 549 -18.69 21.80 0.88
C ALA A 549 -18.07 22.76 1.90
N ALA A 550 -16.97 22.40 2.56
CA ALA A 550 -16.29 23.29 3.52
C ALA A 550 -15.77 24.56 2.84
N VAL A 551 -15.12 24.40 1.68
CA VAL A 551 -14.56 25.54 0.91
C VAL A 551 -15.67 26.44 0.37
N LEU A 552 -16.83 25.89 0.01
CA LEU A 552 -17.99 26.69 -0.42
C LEU A 552 -18.68 27.35 0.76
N ALA A 553 -18.67 26.76 1.95
CA ALA A 553 -19.16 27.40 3.17
C ALA A 553 -18.29 28.62 3.57
N ASP A 554 -16.96 28.48 3.52
CA ASP A 554 -16.00 29.57 3.72
C ASP A 554 -16.22 30.71 2.68
N LEU A 555 -16.49 30.31 1.42
CA LEU A 555 -16.78 31.26 0.35
C LEU A 555 -18.12 31.98 0.61
N GLN A 556 -19.15 31.27 1.09
CA GLN A 556 -20.43 31.87 1.46
C GLN A 556 -20.30 32.85 2.64
N GLU A 557 -19.46 32.51 3.63
CA GLU A 557 -19.21 33.42 4.77
C GLU A 557 -18.47 34.69 4.34
N SER A 558 -17.45 34.56 3.49
CA SER A 558 -16.63 35.70 3.03
C SER A 558 -17.26 36.51 1.90
N HIS A 559 -18.04 35.87 1.02
CA HIS A 559 -18.68 36.47 -0.16
C HIS A 559 -20.10 35.90 -0.32
N PRO A 560 -21.06 36.34 0.52
CA PRO A 560 -22.43 35.81 0.53
C PRO A 560 -23.10 35.92 -0.85
N HIS A 561 -23.62 34.81 -1.36
CA HIS A 561 -24.35 34.78 -2.61
C HIS A 561 -25.53 33.79 -2.53
N PRO A 562 -26.75 34.18 -2.97
CA PRO A 562 -27.94 33.30 -2.87
C PRO A 562 -27.75 31.92 -3.51
N PHE A 563 -27.00 31.85 -4.59
CA PHE A 563 -26.67 30.56 -5.27
C PHE A 563 -25.86 29.63 -4.38
N LEU A 564 -24.89 30.14 -3.62
CA LEU A 564 -24.08 29.30 -2.70
C LEU A 564 -24.93 28.70 -1.60
N ASP A 565 -25.88 29.48 -1.07
CA ASP A 565 -26.82 29.01 -0.05
C ASP A 565 -27.70 27.86 -0.58
N LEU A 566 -28.31 28.05 -1.76
CA LEU A 566 -29.11 27.01 -2.42
C LEU A 566 -28.27 25.77 -2.74
N LEU A 567 -27.04 25.92 -3.22
CA LEU A 567 -26.14 24.83 -3.53
C LEU A 567 -25.77 24.02 -2.28
N LEU A 568 -25.46 24.67 -1.17
CA LEU A 568 -25.13 24.01 0.09
C LEU A 568 -26.36 23.27 0.66
N GLN A 569 -27.53 23.86 0.65
CA GLN A 569 -28.77 23.21 1.06
C GLN A 569 -29.13 22.02 0.15
N HIS A 570 -28.98 22.17 -1.16
CA HIS A 570 -29.21 21.09 -2.13
C HIS A 570 -28.26 19.90 -1.86
N ARG A 571 -26.98 20.16 -1.60
CA ARG A 571 -26.01 19.11 -1.28
C ARG A 571 -26.30 18.40 0.02
N GLU A 572 -26.70 19.15 1.04
CA GLU A 572 -27.08 18.58 2.34
C GLU A 572 -28.31 17.66 2.19
N ALA A 573 -29.36 18.15 1.54
CA ALA A 573 -30.57 17.37 1.30
C ALA A 573 -30.31 16.12 0.45
N THR A 574 -29.46 16.25 -0.60
CA THR A 574 -29.05 15.13 -1.45
C THR A 574 -28.27 14.08 -0.64
N LYS A 575 -27.33 14.50 0.21
CA LYS A 575 -26.55 13.60 1.07
C LYS A 575 -27.43 12.84 2.06
N LEU A 576 -28.38 13.54 2.70
CA LEU A 576 -29.32 12.92 3.62
C LEU A 576 -30.19 11.89 2.89
N ARG A 577 -30.69 12.24 1.71
CA ARG A 577 -31.48 11.34 0.87
C ARG A 577 -30.68 10.07 0.50
N GLN A 578 -29.43 10.20 0.11
CA GLN A 578 -28.56 9.05 -0.20
C GLN A 578 -28.37 8.12 1.02
N ILE A 579 -28.21 8.69 2.22
CA ILE A 579 -28.11 7.90 3.45
C ILE A 579 -29.43 7.14 3.67
N ILE A 580 -30.59 7.79 3.53
CA ILE A 580 -31.90 7.14 3.70
C ILE A 580 -32.11 6.04 2.68
N GLU A 581 -31.81 6.28 1.41
CA GLU A 581 -31.94 5.28 0.32
C GLU A 581 -31.03 4.07 0.57
N SER A 582 -29.82 4.30 1.08
CA SER A 582 -28.90 3.23 1.47
C SER A 582 -29.44 2.37 2.65
N LEU A 583 -30.02 3.01 3.64
CA LEU A 583 -30.65 2.31 4.77
C LEU A 583 -31.90 1.54 4.32
N ASP A 584 -32.75 2.16 3.52
CA ASP A 584 -33.99 1.57 3.03
C ASP A 584 -33.74 0.31 2.17
N THR A 585 -32.73 0.39 1.28
CA THR A 585 -32.32 -0.75 0.46
C THR A 585 -31.71 -1.89 1.28
N ALA A 586 -31.16 -1.60 2.46
CA ALA A 586 -30.54 -2.58 3.33
C ALA A 586 -31.53 -3.34 4.22
N ILE A 587 -32.80 -2.88 4.30
CA ILE A 587 -33.85 -3.57 5.05
C ILE A 587 -34.12 -4.94 4.43
N LYS A 588 -34.10 -5.99 5.24
CA LYS A 588 -34.38 -7.37 4.83
C LYS A 588 -35.86 -7.73 5.06
N ASP A 589 -36.23 -8.94 4.65
CA ASP A 589 -37.61 -9.45 4.73
C ASP A 589 -38.17 -9.48 6.18
N ASP A 590 -37.29 -9.51 7.18
CA ASP A 590 -37.64 -9.45 8.61
C ASP A 590 -37.82 -8.01 9.14
N SER A 591 -37.80 -7.00 8.23
CA SER A 591 -37.88 -5.58 8.56
C SER A 591 -36.70 -5.09 9.39
N ARG A 592 -35.52 -5.71 9.25
CA ARG A 592 -34.32 -5.34 10.00
C ARG A 592 -33.17 -5.05 9.06
N ILE A 593 -32.23 -4.26 9.55
CA ILE A 593 -30.94 -4.03 8.92
C ILE A 593 -29.89 -4.87 9.65
N HIS A 594 -29.16 -5.68 8.90
CA HIS A 594 -28.06 -6.51 9.36
C HIS A 594 -26.73 -5.94 8.84
N THR A 595 -26.21 -4.95 9.55
CA THR A 595 -24.89 -4.38 9.22
C THR A 595 -23.78 -5.39 9.52
N THR A 596 -22.60 -5.16 8.98
CA THR A 596 -21.38 -5.89 9.32
C THR A 596 -20.48 -5.00 10.18
N TYR A 597 -20.11 -5.46 11.36
CA TYR A 597 -19.14 -4.80 12.24
C TYR A 597 -17.73 -5.31 11.98
N VAL A 598 -16.80 -4.42 11.68
CA VAL A 598 -15.41 -4.77 11.35
C VAL A 598 -14.49 -4.40 12.51
N GLN A 599 -13.89 -5.41 13.16
CA GLN A 599 -12.93 -5.21 14.27
C GLN A 599 -11.58 -4.71 13.75
N THR A 600 -11.17 -5.15 12.57
CA THR A 600 -9.85 -4.87 11.98
C THR A 600 -9.82 -3.61 11.09
N GLY A 601 -10.93 -2.86 11.02
CA GLY A 601 -11.10 -1.71 10.13
C GLY A 601 -10.35 -0.45 10.57
N SER A 602 -9.96 -0.36 11.84
CA SER A 602 -9.25 0.78 12.40
C SER A 602 -7.96 0.32 13.08
N GLN A 603 -6.89 1.13 12.94
CA GLN A 603 -5.63 0.90 13.68
C GLN A 603 -5.76 1.21 15.17
N THR A 604 -6.80 1.92 15.58
CA THR A 604 -7.03 2.36 16.97
C THR A 604 -7.83 1.38 17.82
N GLY A 605 -8.29 0.25 17.25
CA GLY A 605 -9.18 -0.70 17.93
C GLY A 605 -10.65 -0.29 17.95
N ARG A 606 -11.04 0.81 17.28
CA ARG A 606 -12.45 1.16 17.12
C ARG A 606 -13.12 0.26 16.08
N LEU A 607 -14.34 -0.19 16.37
CA LEU A 607 -15.17 -0.90 15.40
C LEU A 607 -15.58 0.05 14.27
N SER A 608 -15.71 -0.48 13.06
CA SER A 608 -16.41 0.17 11.96
C SER A 608 -17.62 -0.63 11.55
N SER A 609 -18.57 0.00 10.85
CA SER A 609 -19.80 -0.60 10.35
C SER A 609 -19.86 -0.46 8.84
N THR A 610 -20.19 -1.53 8.13
CA THR A 610 -20.31 -1.56 6.67
C THR A 610 -21.57 -2.34 6.25
N ASP A 611 -22.08 -2.05 5.07
CA ASP A 611 -23.16 -2.77 4.40
C ASP A 611 -24.49 -2.85 5.20
N PRO A 612 -25.09 -1.72 5.61
CA PRO A 612 -24.70 -0.32 5.43
C PRO A 612 -23.86 0.22 6.59
N ASN A 613 -23.15 1.36 6.38
CA ASN A 613 -22.45 2.03 7.47
C ASN A 613 -23.44 2.80 8.37
N LEU A 614 -23.81 2.22 9.52
CA LEU A 614 -24.70 2.81 10.50
C LEU A 614 -24.04 3.94 11.33
N GLN A 615 -22.72 4.01 11.37
CA GLN A 615 -21.97 5.07 12.09
C GLN A 615 -22.03 6.42 11.39
N ASN A 616 -22.38 6.44 10.09
CA ASN A 616 -22.51 7.67 9.31
C ASN A 616 -23.89 8.35 9.43
N ILE A 617 -24.80 7.82 10.22
CA ILE A 617 -26.11 8.44 10.48
C ILE A 617 -25.89 9.74 11.26
N PRO A 618 -26.20 10.91 10.67
CA PRO A 618 -25.91 12.19 11.32
C PRO A 618 -26.78 12.40 12.56
N VAL A 619 -26.31 13.25 13.49
CA VAL A 619 -26.96 13.50 14.80
C VAL A 619 -27.22 14.96 15.12
N ARG A 620 -26.64 15.90 14.35
CA ARG A 620 -26.56 17.30 14.76
C ARG A 620 -27.82 18.11 14.42
N THR A 621 -28.50 17.81 13.30
CA THR A 621 -29.67 18.55 12.83
C THR A 621 -30.98 17.87 13.20
N GLU A 622 -32.09 18.59 13.16
CA GLU A 622 -33.42 18.03 13.40
C GLU A 622 -33.79 16.98 12.33
N GLU A 623 -33.46 17.25 11.07
CA GLU A 623 -33.64 16.29 9.97
C GLU A 623 -32.84 14.98 10.19
N SER A 624 -31.62 15.11 10.72
CA SER A 624 -30.81 13.94 11.08
C SER A 624 -31.45 13.08 12.19
N ARG A 625 -32.12 13.73 13.14
CA ARG A 625 -32.86 13.02 14.20
C ARG A 625 -34.07 12.27 13.65
N ARG A 626 -34.71 12.78 12.58
CA ARG A 626 -35.81 12.07 11.91
C ARG A 626 -35.35 10.72 11.32
N ILE A 627 -34.13 10.61 10.78
CA ILE A 627 -33.59 9.31 10.33
C ILE A 627 -33.55 8.33 11.49
N ARG A 628 -33.14 8.77 12.67
CA ARG A 628 -33.09 7.92 13.87
C ARG A 628 -34.47 7.48 14.36
N SER A 629 -35.52 8.24 14.11
CA SER A 629 -36.89 7.84 14.47
C SER A 629 -37.41 6.68 13.63
N ALA A 630 -36.73 6.31 12.53
CA ALA A 630 -37.07 5.12 11.77
C ALA A 630 -36.59 3.81 12.45
N PHE A 631 -35.68 3.90 13.42
CA PHE A 631 -35.25 2.74 14.19
C PHE A 631 -36.27 2.47 15.30
N GLU A 632 -36.89 1.31 15.25
CA GLU A 632 -38.04 0.95 16.08
C GLU A 632 -37.74 -0.24 17.01
N VAL A 633 -38.63 -0.45 17.99
CA VAL A 633 -38.62 -1.66 18.79
C VAL A 633 -39.13 -2.80 17.91
N GLY A 634 -38.25 -3.77 17.59
CA GLY A 634 -38.63 -4.91 16.76
C GLY A 634 -39.52 -5.91 17.49
N GLU A 635 -40.16 -6.79 16.73
CA GLU A 635 -40.95 -7.90 17.28
C GLU A 635 -40.12 -8.75 18.26
N GLY A 636 -40.69 -9.10 19.39
CA GLY A 636 -40.02 -9.86 20.45
C GLY A 636 -39.26 -9.02 21.48
N TYR A 637 -39.24 -7.70 21.34
CA TYR A 637 -38.59 -6.76 22.27
C TYR A 637 -39.59 -5.76 22.84
N GLU A 638 -39.30 -5.23 24.03
CA GLU A 638 -40.18 -4.28 24.72
C GLU A 638 -39.74 -2.83 24.59
N THR A 639 -38.42 -2.61 24.41
CA THR A 639 -37.85 -1.26 24.36
C THR A 639 -36.48 -1.24 23.66
N LEU A 640 -36.06 -0.08 23.18
CA LEU A 640 -34.69 0.22 22.79
C LEU A 640 -33.96 0.80 23.99
N LEU A 641 -32.88 0.14 24.41
CA LEU A 641 -31.96 0.64 25.42
C LEU A 641 -30.74 1.26 24.75
N THR A 642 -30.45 2.52 25.02
CA THR A 642 -29.21 3.18 24.60
C THR A 642 -28.36 3.45 25.82
N ALA A 643 -27.08 3.05 25.77
CA ALA A 643 -26.11 3.31 26.83
C ALA A 643 -24.79 3.78 26.21
N ASP A 644 -24.22 4.81 26.80
CA ASP A 644 -22.93 5.35 26.38
C ASP A 644 -22.09 5.77 27.58
N TYR A 645 -20.79 5.58 27.50
CA TYR A 645 -19.85 6.05 28.52
C TYR A 645 -19.61 7.55 28.41
N SER A 646 -19.88 8.28 29.48
CA SER A 646 -19.62 9.72 29.50
C SER A 646 -18.11 10.02 29.51
N GLN A 647 -17.61 10.61 28.42
CA GLN A 647 -16.23 11.11 28.29
C GLN A 647 -15.16 10.06 28.63
N ILE A 648 -15.32 8.80 28.17
CA ILE A 648 -14.47 7.69 28.59
C ILE A 648 -13.00 7.89 28.23
N GLU A 649 -12.70 8.44 27.04
CA GLU A 649 -11.32 8.71 26.61
C GLU A 649 -10.63 9.74 27.53
N MET A 650 -11.34 10.75 27.96
CA MET A 650 -10.80 11.76 28.86
C MET A 650 -10.57 11.21 30.28
N ARG A 651 -11.43 10.26 30.73
CA ARG A 651 -11.23 9.55 32.00
C ARG A 651 -10.01 8.64 31.95
N ILE A 652 -9.85 7.91 30.83
CA ILE A 652 -8.67 7.08 30.59
C ILE A 652 -7.41 7.96 30.55
N MET A 653 -7.46 9.10 29.85
CA MET A 653 -6.35 10.04 29.79
C MET A 653 -5.97 10.58 31.19
N ALA A 654 -6.96 10.96 31.99
CA ALA A 654 -6.72 11.41 33.36
C ALA A 654 -6.02 10.34 34.21
N HIS A 655 -6.47 9.08 34.06
CA HIS A 655 -5.86 7.93 34.77
C HIS A 655 -4.42 7.67 34.31
N LEU A 656 -4.19 7.58 33.00
CA LEU A 656 -2.87 7.25 32.44
C LEU A 656 -1.84 8.37 32.65
N SER A 657 -2.25 9.63 32.54
CA SER A 657 -1.36 10.78 32.76
C SER A 657 -1.09 11.07 34.24
N GLY A 658 -1.96 10.63 35.15
CA GLY A 658 -1.91 11.01 36.55
C GLY A 658 -2.16 12.51 36.79
N ASP A 659 -2.77 13.24 35.82
CA ASP A 659 -3.03 14.67 35.94
C ASP A 659 -4.01 14.96 37.07
N GLY A 660 -3.54 15.62 38.13
CA GLY A 660 -4.32 15.90 39.34
C GLY A 660 -5.54 16.80 39.06
N GLY A 661 -5.44 17.72 38.09
CA GLY A 661 -6.54 18.62 37.72
C GLY A 661 -7.67 17.89 37.01
N LEU A 662 -7.35 16.99 36.08
CA LEU A 662 -8.34 16.16 35.40
C LEU A 662 -9.01 15.18 36.37
N ILE A 663 -8.21 14.54 37.22
CA ILE A 663 -8.72 13.58 38.24
C ILE A 663 -9.66 14.31 39.22
N GLU A 664 -9.29 15.50 39.68
CA GLU A 664 -10.13 16.31 40.58
C GLU A 664 -11.46 16.72 39.92
N ALA A 665 -11.42 17.18 38.65
CA ALA A 665 -12.61 17.54 37.87
C ALA A 665 -13.60 16.36 37.76
N PHE A 666 -13.12 15.16 37.44
CA PHE A 666 -13.96 13.97 37.35
C PHE A 666 -14.50 13.52 38.73
N ASN A 667 -13.73 13.61 39.78
CA ASN A 667 -14.14 13.25 41.15
C ASN A 667 -15.17 14.24 41.72
N SER A 668 -15.07 15.52 41.36
CA SER A 668 -16.05 16.56 41.76
C SER A 668 -17.36 16.50 40.97
N GLY A 669 -17.40 15.72 39.87
CA GLY A 669 -18.56 15.63 38.98
C GLY A 669 -18.76 16.86 38.10
N GLU A 670 -17.72 17.69 37.94
CA GLU A 670 -17.76 18.83 37.05
C GLU A 670 -17.70 18.41 35.59
N ASP A 671 -18.40 19.17 34.73
CA ASP A 671 -18.25 19.00 33.27
C ASP A 671 -16.86 19.44 32.85
N LEU A 672 -16.10 18.49 32.25
CA LEU A 672 -14.69 18.72 31.90
C LEU A 672 -14.52 19.87 30.88
N HIS A 673 -15.45 20.01 29.92
CA HIS A 673 -15.37 21.09 28.94
C HIS A 673 -15.55 22.46 29.60
N ARG A 674 -16.45 22.52 30.57
CA ARG A 674 -16.67 23.73 31.37
C ARG A 674 -15.48 24.02 32.27
N PHE A 675 -14.92 22.99 32.93
CA PHE A 675 -13.77 23.12 33.81
C PHE A 675 -12.51 23.58 33.04
N VAL A 676 -12.20 22.94 31.91
CA VAL A 676 -11.06 23.33 31.07
C VAL A 676 -11.31 24.70 30.44
N GLY A 677 -12.50 24.94 29.90
CA GLY A 677 -12.87 26.23 29.32
C GLY A 677 -12.71 27.38 30.33
N ALA A 678 -13.19 27.22 31.57
CA ALA A 678 -13.06 28.23 32.61
C ALA A 678 -11.57 28.53 32.92
N ARG A 679 -10.72 27.52 32.99
CA ARG A 679 -9.28 27.71 33.24
C ARG A 679 -8.53 28.30 32.04
N VAL A 680 -8.86 27.93 30.84
CA VAL A 680 -8.21 28.43 29.60
C VAL A 680 -8.62 29.87 29.30
N PHE A 681 -9.89 30.20 29.49
CA PHE A 681 -10.42 31.52 29.16
C PHE A 681 -10.53 32.44 30.37
N GLY A 682 -10.23 31.97 31.58
CA GLY A 682 -10.23 32.77 32.79
C GLY A 682 -11.63 33.23 33.24
N VAL A 683 -12.68 32.44 32.94
CA VAL A 683 -14.09 32.74 33.25
C VAL A 683 -14.66 31.77 34.28
#